data_be540782f599d05acff846a65077016d
#
_entry.id   be540782f599d05acff846a65077016d
#
_cell.length_a   1.000
_cell.length_b   1.000
_cell.length_c   1.000
_cell.angle_alpha   90.00
_cell.angle_beta   90.00
_cell.angle_gamma   90.00
#
_symmetry.space_group_name_H-M   'P 1'
#
loop_
_entity.id
_entity.type
_entity.pdbx_description
1 polymer ?
#
loop_
_entity_poly.entity_id
_entity_poly.type
_entity_poly.pdbx_seq_one_letter_code
_entity_poly.pdbx_strand_id
1 'polypeptide(L)'
;MSGKHFRKYFQKYYIFFCFATILLLFYACMTSKVPEGKYLLTKNEFQYTDNTKYSGSIPDYVVQKPNGKSFFFVPLGLIFYNMSNSKYDTILSKYMTYPANMRNGKLRDSLSIKAGHPEYVGKSMLFSRISHNLGKAPVILDPAKTQQSANAIKNYLIYRGFWDAEVNYQIKTNDASKKGQNKFIITHNEPTRILGFAQIIPYPEIQNIYERHRNKILIKEGHRLDQKVLEREVKRVNELMKEEGFYDFNRTNEEIFFTADTLNSSKNVPLVMAIMKDTLGTSYKKHTIGNIEIYIKDKVTDSTHIDDKIGSVAVRKVNNAFKSKALWRAVTVNSGDLYNQKQIDLTKRNLLALNNFSIVNTNPLTRRSNTAPNDTILDLRYTLIPLNKYEIKAATDVHYSQILNFGFSPSVEFTSRNIFGGAENFGINLSGIIGSTGEQKNKFFNAYELSGELSLSFPRFILPFSTDKLIPRRFSPSSSITLGASVQNNIGMGRINFNGGINYFLNVNDVVSHRFTVLNSQLSLTRNKDNYYDLFPSDRSVRDHIFSLYQTVNPALLARFYAGDITSDVVSKAIMDDTSFRSGLSTYEQGNMNLFMQSLLNKDIQTQDVLITSLNYNFLYNEIGKADFKHPFYFNAKVELAGNTLSLLHNVFRNRKVEAGIIENKTARSLFHIPYSQFAKFDLDTRKYFNFNKDHSLVLRLFIGLGLPYGNSTSMPFMRSYYNGGSSDIRAWRAFSGLGPGDSQLDEGVRSYMMANLKLVSNIEYRFVMNKMFHGALFTDVGNIWNLRNGNNNEETEFKFNKFYKQLGIGSGFGLRINIAYVTFRFDLAYKIYDPNRHEGERWRISKLKPFEPVINFAIGYPF
;
A
#
# COMPACT_ATOMS: atom_id res chain seq x y z
N MET A 1 -8.01 -44.22 -28.35
CA MET A 1 -7.55 -42.92 -27.84
C MET A 1 -8.17 -41.85 -28.73
N SER A 2 -9.15 -41.13 -28.23
CA SER A 2 -10.14 -40.39 -28.98
C SER A 2 -9.70 -38.99 -29.42
N GLY A 3 -10.21 -38.58 -30.57
CA GLY A 3 -9.93 -37.28 -31.25
C GLY A 3 -10.16 -35.98 -30.43
N LYS A 4 -10.58 -36.05 -29.17
CA LYS A 4 -10.72 -34.93 -28.26
C LYS A 4 -9.37 -34.35 -27.73
N HIS A 5 -8.36 -35.23 -27.56
CA HIS A 5 -7.02 -34.77 -27.15
C HIS A 5 -6.26 -34.08 -28.29
N PHE A 6 -6.40 -34.56 -29.51
CA PHE A 6 -5.78 -33.98 -30.69
C PHE A 6 -6.32 -32.56 -30.99
N ARG A 7 -7.64 -32.34 -30.82
CA ARG A 7 -8.28 -31.01 -31.02
C ARG A 7 -7.84 -29.98 -29.98
N LYS A 8 -7.59 -30.37 -28.72
CA LYS A 8 -7.10 -29.49 -27.65
C LYS A 8 -5.64 -29.05 -27.86
N TYR A 9 -4.80 -29.94 -28.37
CA TYR A 9 -3.41 -29.62 -28.73
C TYR A 9 -3.37 -28.72 -29.96
N PHE A 10 -4.16 -29.00 -31.00
CA PHE A 10 -4.21 -28.18 -32.20
C PHE A 10 -4.71 -26.74 -31.94
N GLN A 11 -5.70 -26.55 -31.08
CA GLN A 11 -6.16 -25.22 -30.64
C GLN A 11 -5.08 -24.42 -29.89
N LYS A 12 -4.28 -25.07 -29.05
CA LYS A 12 -3.18 -24.41 -28.32
C LYS A 12 -2.07 -23.95 -29.26
N TYR A 13 -1.69 -24.73 -30.24
CA TYR A 13 -0.69 -24.37 -31.24
C TYR A 13 -1.22 -23.35 -32.26
N TYR A 14 -2.49 -23.38 -32.59
CA TYR A 14 -3.12 -22.39 -33.47
C TYR A 14 -3.18 -21.00 -32.82
N ILE A 15 -3.52 -20.91 -31.56
CA ILE A 15 -3.49 -19.65 -30.78
C ILE A 15 -2.06 -19.11 -30.65
N PHE A 16 -1.07 -19.98 -30.42
CA PHE A 16 0.34 -19.59 -30.37
C PHE A 16 0.85 -19.14 -31.74
N PHE A 17 0.47 -19.81 -32.81
CA PHE A 17 0.84 -19.45 -34.19
C PHE A 17 0.16 -18.14 -34.63
N CYS A 18 -1.11 -17.94 -34.31
CA CYS A 18 -1.79 -16.66 -34.54
C CYS A 18 -1.15 -15.51 -33.73
N PHE A 19 -0.77 -15.77 -32.48
CA PHE A 19 -0.08 -14.80 -31.65
C PHE A 19 1.33 -14.47 -32.18
N ALA A 20 2.07 -15.46 -32.65
CA ALA A 20 3.39 -15.28 -33.27
C ALA A 20 3.30 -14.52 -34.61
N THR A 21 2.30 -14.83 -35.45
CA THR A 21 2.06 -14.09 -36.72
C THR A 21 1.61 -12.65 -36.49
N ILE A 22 0.77 -12.39 -35.49
CA ILE A 22 0.39 -11.04 -35.06
C ILE A 22 1.62 -10.26 -34.56
N LEU A 23 2.50 -10.87 -33.79
CA LEU A 23 3.75 -10.27 -33.32
C LEU A 23 4.69 -9.94 -34.49
N LEU A 24 4.80 -10.82 -35.49
CA LEU A 24 5.62 -10.58 -36.68
C LEU A 24 5.07 -9.44 -37.55
N LEU A 25 3.75 -9.35 -37.74
CA LEU A 25 3.09 -8.24 -38.44
C LEU A 25 3.31 -6.89 -37.70
N PHE A 26 3.29 -6.88 -36.37
CA PHE A 26 3.60 -5.70 -35.58
C PHE A 26 5.08 -5.27 -35.70
N TYR A 27 5.99 -6.22 -35.88
CA TYR A 27 7.41 -5.93 -36.05
C TYR A 27 7.73 -5.27 -37.42
N ALA A 28 6.98 -5.60 -38.43
CA ALA A 28 7.10 -5.01 -39.80
C ALA A 28 6.61 -3.55 -39.87
N CYS A 29 5.67 -3.14 -39.01
CA CYS A 29 5.08 -1.79 -38.99
C CYS A 29 5.87 -0.73 -38.19
N MET A 30 6.99 -1.08 -37.53
CA MET A 30 7.66 -0.15 -36.62
C MET A 30 8.26 1.09 -37.30
N THR A 31 8.67 1.00 -38.56
CA THR A 31 9.34 2.10 -39.29
C THR A 31 8.47 2.77 -40.35
N SER A 32 7.16 2.49 -40.35
CA SER A 32 6.24 3.01 -41.39
C SER A 32 6.14 4.54 -41.45
N LYS A 33 6.36 5.24 -40.33
CA LYS A 33 6.34 6.70 -40.22
C LYS A 33 7.73 7.32 -40.04
N VAL A 34 8.79 6.59 -40.32
CA VAL A 34 10.15 7.13 -40.34
C VAL A 34 10.42 7.79 -41.68
N PRO A 35 10.78 9.10 -41.73
CA PRO A 35 11.07 9.81 -42.97
C PRO A 35 12.20 9.16 -43.77
N GLU A 36 12.22 9.38 -45.07
CA GLU A 36 13.30 8.90 -45.94
C GLU A 36 14.65 9.52 -45.52
N GLY A 37 15.70 8.74 -45.60
CA GLY A 37 17.03 9.14 -45.18
C GLY A 37 17.24 9.29 -43.69
N LYS A 38 16.24 8.92 -42.84
CA LYS A 38 16.34 8.94 -41.38
C LYS A 38 16.15 7.55 -40.79
N TYR A 39 16.65 7.35 -39.56
CA TYR A 39 16.67 6.07 -38.91
C TYR A 39 15.92 6.13 -37.57
N LEU A 40 15.10 5.11 -37.30
CA LEU A 40 14.48 4.91 -35.99
C LEU A 40 15.55 4.50 -34.96
N LEU A 41 15.68 5.24 -33.88
CA LEU A 41 16.54 4.84 -32.77
C LEU A 41 15.94 3.65 -32.02
N THR A 42 16.60 2.49 -32.11
CA THR A 42 16.10 1.25 -31.51
C THR A 42 16.78 0.87 -30.21
N LYS A 43 18.04 1.29 -30.02
CA LYS A 43 18.84 0.93 -28.83
C LYS A 43 19.93 1.97 -28.57
N ASN A 44 20.15 2.24 -27.29
CA ASN A 44 21.40 2.82 -26.79
C ASN A 44 22.17 1.70 -26.08
N GLU A 45 23.35 1.36 -26.57
CA GLU A 45 24.23 0.35 -26.02
C GLU A 45 25.34 1.00 -25.22
N PHE A 46 25.72 0.42 -24.09
CA PHE A 46 26.79 0.92 -23.22
C PHE A 46 27.84 -0.18 -23.13
N GLN A 47 29.02 0.10 -23.66
CA GLN A 47 30.20 -0.77 -23.58
C GLN A 47 31.20 -0.12 -22.62
N TYR A 48 31.66 -0.87 -21.63
CA TYR A 48 32.72 -0.44 -20.72
C TYR A 48 34.02 -1.05 -21.22
N THR A 49 35.07 -0.22 -21.26
CA THR A 49 36.42 -0.70 -21.61
C THR A 49 37.20 -1.16 -20.39
N ASP A 50 36.80 -0.63 -19.21
CA ASP A 50 37.39 -1.06 -17.95
C ASP A 50 36.79 -2.43 -17.51
N ASN A 51 37.57 -3.21 -16.75
CA ASN A 51 37.17 -4.54 -16.28
C ASN A 51 35.96 -4.50 -15.31
N THR A 52 35.58 -3.32 -14.84
CA THR A 52 34.48 -3.13 -13.88
C THR A 52 33.36 -2.28 -14.47
N LYS A 53 32.14 -2.78 -14.41
CA LYS A 53 30.96 -2.03 -14.84
C LYS A 53 30.56 -1.04 -13.75
N TYR A 54 30.42 0.23 -14.08
CA TYR A 54 29.88 1.22 -13.17
C TYR A 54 28.37 0.98 -12.92
N SER A 55 27.98 0.82 -11.67
CA SER A 55 26.60 0.51 -11.26
C SER A 55 25.65 1.72 -11.21
N GLY A 56 26.07 2.87 -11.72
CA GLY A 56 25.27 4.10 -11.71
C GLY A 56 24.24 4.20 -12.83
N SER A 57 23.39 5.23 -12.74
CA SER A 57 22.26 5.45 -13.66
C SER A 57 22.69 6.10 -14.99
N ILE A 58 23.73 5.61 -15.65
CA ILE A 58 24.21 6.16 -16.95
C ILE A 58 23.10 6.29 -18.00
N PRO A 59 22.17 5.33 -18.19
CA PRO A 59 21.07 5.46 -19.14
C PRO A 59 20.16 6.67 -18.94
N ASP A 60 20.15 7.26 -17.73
CA ASP A 60 19.30 8.41 -17.43
C ASP A 60 19.85 9.72 -18.04
N TYR A 61 21.15 9.77 -18.32
CA TYR A 61 21.84 10.93 -18.88
C TYR A 61 21.89 10.93 -20.41
N VAL A 62 21.30 9.93 -21.05
CA VAL A 62 21.12 9.92 -22.49
C VAL A 62 19.99 10.85 -22.89
N VAL A 63 20.29 11.87 -23.69
CA VAL A 63 19.34 12.87 -24.17
C VAL A 63 18.27 12.24 -25.06
N GLN A 64 18.66 11.30 -25.93
CA GLN A 64 17.78 10.64 -26.87
C GLN A 64 17.57 9.17 -26.51
N LYS A 65 16.38 8.86 -25.97
CA LYS A 65 16.00 7.51 -25.55
C LYS A 65 15.13 6.86 -26.63
N PRO A 66 15.35 5.60 -27.02
CA PRO A 66 14.48 4.89 -27.96
C PRO A 66 13.07 4.75 -27.41
N ASN A 67 12.10 4.51 -28.29
CA ASN A 67 10.73 4.23 -27.90
C ASN A 67 10.70 3.06 -26.88
N GLY A 68 10.03 3.28 -25.76
CA GLY A 68 9.97 2.31 -24.66
C GLY A 68 9.31 1.01 -25.11
N LYS A 69 9.91 -0.12 -24.73
CA LYS A 69 9.35 -1.46 -24.94
C LYS A 69 8.44 -1.76 -23.75
N SER A 70 7.14 -2.04 -24.00
CA SER A 70 6.17 -2.27 -22.95
C SER A 70 5.90 -3.77 -22.73
N PHE A 71 5.15 -4.41 -23.62
CA PHE A 71 4.72 -5.80 -23.44
C PHE A 71 5.56 -6.74 -24.31
N PHE A 72 6.10 -7.84 -23.78
CA PHE A 72 6.95 -8.80 -24.47
C PHE A 72 8.06 -8.15 -25.35
N PHE A 73 8.72 -7.11 -24.83
CA PHE A 73 9.76 -6.38 -25.55
C PHE A 73 9.30 -5.60 -26.80
N VAL A 74 7.99 -5.41 -26.96
CA VAL A 74 7.38 -4.69 -28.10
C VAL A 74 7.11 -3.23 -27.71
N PRO A 75 7.46 -2.23 -28.56
CA PRO A 75 7.18 -0.81 -28.29
C PRO A 75 5.72 -0.45 -28.62
N LEU A 76 4.77 -0.83 -27.76
CA LEU A 76 3.34 -0.62 -27.98
C LEU A 76 3.00 0.85 -28.29
N GLY A 77 3.64 1.80 -27.60
CA GLY A 77 3.41 3.22 -27.90
C GLY A 77 3.75 3.61 -29.33
N LEU A 78 4.84 3.07 -29.89
CA LEU A 78 5.20 3.29 -31.29
C LEU A 78 4.20 2.62 -32.25
N ILE A 79 3.74 1.42 -31.94
CA ILE A 79 2.75 0.70 -32.73
C ILE A 79 1.44 1.48 -32.76
N PHE A 80 0.91 1.92 -31.61
CA PHE A 80 -0.30 2.74 -31.57
C PHE A 80 -0.16 4.03 -32.38
N TYR A 81 0.98 4.70 -32.29
CA TYR A 81 1.24 5.88 -33.08
C TYR A 81 1.23 5.56 -34.60
N ASN A 82 1.84 4.46 -35.01
CA ASN A 82 1.90 4.05 -36.40
C ASN A 82 0.52 3.61 -36.95
N MET A 83 -0.40 3.16 -36.09
CA MET A 83 -1.78 2.83 -36.49
C MET A 83 -2.63 4.08 -36.74
N SER A 84 -2.23 5.26 -36.26
CA SER A 84 -2.92 6.51 -36.58
C SER A 84 -2.68 6.94 -38.03
N ASN A 85 -3.60 7.74 -38.58
CA ASN A 85 -3.45 8.26 -39.95
C ASN A 85 -2.16 9.07 -40.07
N SER A 86 -1.45 8.90 -41.19
CA SER A 86 -0.18 9.60 -41.44
C SER A 86 -0.34 11.13 -41.55
N LYS A 87 -1.51 11.60 -41.96
CA LYS A 87 -1.82 13.04 -42.09
C LYS A 87 -2.50 13.62 -40.87
N TYR A 88 -2.60 12.84 -39.76
CA TYR A 88 -3.33 13.26 -38.55
C TYR A 88 -2.83 14.60 -38.01
N ASP A 89 -1.53 14.80 -37.91
CA ASP A 89 -0.94 16.03 -37.35
C ASP A 89 -1.23 17.25 -38.25
N THR A 90 -1.21 17.06 -39.58
CA THR A 90 -1.56 18.11 -40.58
C THR A 90 -3.02 18.52 -40.43
N ILE A 91 -3.91 17.57 -40.19
CA ILE A 91 -5.34 17.83 -40.01
C ILE A 91 -5.56 18.53 -38.65
N LEU A 92 -4.90 18.04 -37.59
CA LEU A 92 -4.97 18.63 -36.27
C LEU A 92 -4.53 20.10 -36.30
N SER A 93 -3.44 20.42 -37.01
CA SER A 93 -2.96 21.80 -37.12
C SER A 93 -3.98 22.72 -37.83
N LYS A 94 -4.70 22.23 -38.84
CA LYS A 94 -5.80 22.98 -39.49
C LYS A 94 -6.95 23.27 -38.55
N TYR A 95 -7.25 22.35 -37.59
CA TYR A 95 -8.28 22.57 -36.59
C TYR A 95 -7.82 23.53 -35.49
N MET A 96 -6.54 23.57 -35.14
CA MET A 96 -6.01 24.49 -34.14
C MET A 96 -6.12 25.94 -34.54
N THR A 97 -6.24 26.23 -35.86
CA THR A 97 -6.54 27.58 -36.34
C THR A 97 -7.96 28.06 -36.00
N TYR A 98 -8.85 27.16 -35.52
CA TYR A 98 -10.22 27.49 -35.15
C TYR A 98 -10.47 27.08 -33.66
N PRO A 99 -10.06 27.89 -32.67
CA PRO A 99 -10.10 27.53 -31.24
C PRO A 99 -11.47 27.12 -30.72
N ALA A 100 -12.56 27.74 -31.25
CA ALA A 100 -13.94 27.42 -30.87
C ALA A 100 -14.35 25.97 -31.17
N ASN A 101 -13.65 25.31 -32.09
CA ASN A 101 -13.97 23.96 -32.57
C ASN A 101 -13.24 22.86 -31.79
N MET A 102 -12.27 23.22 -30.97
CA MET A 102 -11.48 22.24 -30.20
C MET A 102 -12.29 21.50 -29.13
N ARG A 103 -13.43 22.08 -28.70
CA ARG A 103 -14.29 21.51 -27.64
C ARG A 103 -15.36 20.56 -28.17
N ASN A 104 -15.67 20.59 -29.45
CA ASN A 104 -16.76 19.79 -30.05
C ASN A 104 -16.25 18.86 -31.17
N GLY A 105 -16.22 17.54 -30.90
CA GLY A 105 -15.76 16.53 -31.87
C GLY A 105 -16.59 16.42 -33.14
N LYS A 106 -17.92 16.61 -33.05
CA LYS A 106 -18.83 16.59 -34.22
C LYS A 106 -18.61 17.76 -35.13
N LEU A 107 -18.31 18.93 -34.60
CA LEU A 107 -18.03 20.13 -35.38
C LEU A 107 -16.69 20.01 -36.14
N ARG A 108 -15.69 19.38 -35.52
CA ARG A 108 -14.41 19.07 -36.19
C ARG A 108 -14.58 18.11 -37.38
N ASP A 109 -15.42 17.08 -37.20
CA ASP A 109 -15.70 16.14 -38.27
C ASP A 109 -16.42 16.84 -39.47
N SER A 110 -17.36 17.73 -39.14
CA SER A 110 -18.04 18.54 -40.16
C SER A 110 -17.09 19.48 -40.92
N LEU A 111 -16.12 20.08 -40.21
CA LEU A 111 -15.12 20.93 -40.82
C LEU A 111 -14.13 20.17 -41.68
N SER A 112 -13.80 18.90 -41.32
CA SER A 112 -12.93 18.09 -42.20
C SER A 112 -13.61 17.73 -43.51
N ILE A 113 -14.93 17.50 -43.52
CA ILE A 113 -15.69 17.31 -44.76
C ILE A 113 -15.63 18.58 -45.63
N LYS A 114 -15.90 19.76 -45.02
CA LYS A 114 -15.83 21.04 -45.73
C LYS A 114 -14.43 21.36 -46.25
N ALA A 115 -13.39 20.90 -45.57
CA ALA A 115 -11.99 21.06 -46.04
C ALA A 115 -11.58 20.06 -47.12
N GLY A 116 -12.47 19.21 -47.63
CA GLY A 116 -12.15 18.23 -48.66
C GLY A 116 -11.41 16.99 -48.19
N HIS A 117 -11.54 16.62 -46.92
CA HIS A 117 -10.91 15.43 -46.32
C HIS A 117 -11.96 14.47 -45.71
N PRO A 118 -12.93 13.96 -46.52
CA PRO A 118 -13.98 13.08 -46.01
C PRO A 118 -13.47 11.77 -45.43
N GLU A 119 -12.28 11.32 -45.83
CA GLU A 119 -11.62 10.11 -45.28
C GLU A 119 -11.21 10.19 -43.83
N TYR A 120 -11.24 11.39 -43.25
CA TYR A 120 -10.90 11.61 -41.82
C TYR A 120 -12.11 11.78 -40.92
N VAL A 121 -13.31 11.65 -41.44
CA VAL A 121 -14.57 11.84 -40.73
C VAL A 121 -15.03 10.55 -40.03
N GLY A 122 -15.69 10.68 -38.86
CA GLY A 122 -16.34 9.58 -38.16
C GLY A 122 -15.37 8.62 -37.47
N LYS A 123 -15.58 7.32 -37.65
CA LYS A 123 -14.79 6.26 -36.95
C LYS A 123 -13.31 6.32 -37.21
N SER A 124 -12.90 6.69 -38.44
CA SER A 124 -11.49 6.81 -38.84
C SER A 124 -10.78 7.91 -38.04
N MET A 125 -11.41 9.05 -37.85
CA MET A 125 -10.85 10.17 -37.08
C MET A 125 -10.78 9.86 -35.58
N LEU A 126 -11.81 9.23 -35.01
CA LEU A 126 -11.84 8.85 -33.61
C LEU A 126 -10.73 7.82 -33.32
N PHE A 127 -10.62 6.79 -34.16
CA PHE A 127 -9.59 5.78 -34.02
C PHE A 127 -8.18 6.37 -34.14
N SER A 128 -7.95 7.23 -35.14
CA SER A 128 -6.65 7.90 -35.32
C SER A 128 -6.32 8.80 -34.13
N ARG A 129 -7.30 9.50 -33.57
CA ARG A 129 -7.11 10.33 -32.36
C ARG A 129 -6.75 9.48 -31.14
N ILE A 130 -7.44 8.38 -30.91
CA ILE A 130 -7.15 7.47 -29.80
C ILE A 130 -5.75 6.86 -30.00
N SER A 131 -5.47 6.33 -31.18
CA SER A 131 -4.18 5.70 -31.49
C SER A 131 -3.01 6.68 -31.39
N HIS A 132 -3.19 7.92 -31.86
CA HIS A 132 -2.18 8.97 -31.76
C HIS A 132 -1.93 9.39 -30.30
N ASN A 133 -3.00 9.58 -29.51
CA ASN A 133 -2.89 10.01 -28.10
C ASN A 133 -2.31 8.92 -27.19
N LEU A 134 -2.62 7.66 -27.43
CA LEU A 134 -2.03 6.51 -26.75
C LEU A 134 -0.63 6.17 -27.30
N GLY A 135 -0.31 6.66 -28.48
CA GLY A 135 0.93 6.41 -29.18
C GLY A 135 2.08 7.31 -28.75
N LYS A 136 3.29 6.93 -29.17
CA LYS A 136 4.50 7.74 -29.05
C LYS A 136 5.18 7.81 -30.40
N ALA A 137 5.44 9.01 -30.89
CA ALA A 137 6.12 9.24 -32.17
C ALA A 137 7.46 8.48 -32.25
N PRO A 138 7.90 8.07 -33.45
CA PRO A 138 9.19 7.43 -33.65
C PRO A 138 10.32 8.37 -33.23
N VAL A 139 11.22 7.89 -32.42
CA VAL A 139 12.41 8.63 -32.02
C VAL A 139 13.44 8.49 -33.15
N ILE A 140 13.62 9.58 -33.90
CA ILE A 140 14.57 9.61 -35.01
C ILE A 140 15.97 9.80 -34.45
N LEU A 141 16.91 8.97 -34.90
CA LEU A 141 18.32 9.05 -34.51
C LEU A 141 18.91 10.37 -35.00
N ASP A 142 19.50 11.13 -34.10
CA ASP A 142 20.11 12.43 -34.30
C ASP A 142 21.58 12.39 -33.80
N PRO A 143 22.58 12.53 -34.68
CA PRO A 143 23.98 12.51 -34.29
C PRO A 143 24.35 13.62 -33.29
N ALA A 144 23.79 14.82 -33.41
CA ALA A 144 24.03 15.91 -32.47
C ALA A 144 23.57 15.59 -31.06
N LYS A 145 22.37 14.95 -30.92
CA LYS A 145 21.85 14.48 -29.64
C LYS A 145 22.66 13.30 -29.10
N THR A 146 23.24 12.48 -29.97
CA THR A 146 24.12 11.38 -29.55
C THR A 146 25.40 11.95 -28.96
N GLN A 147 26.01 12.97 -29.57
CA GLN A 147 27.16 13.69 -29.02
C GLN A 147 26.83 14.35 -27.68
N GLN A 148 25.69 15.05 -27.59
CA GLN A 148 25.21 15.64 -26.34
C GLN A 148 25.06 14.59 -25.25
N SER A 149 24.58 13.40 -25.60
CA SER A 149 24.45 12.28 -24.66
C SER A 149 25.80 11.78 -24.17
N ALA A 150 26.81 11.66 -25.04
CA ALA A 150 28.16 11.27 -24.67
C ALA A 150 28.77 12.28 -23.69
N ASN A 151 28.63 13.59 -23.96
CA ASN A 151 29.07 14.67 -23.08
C ASN A 151 28.33 14.64 -21.74
N ALA A 152 27.02 14.44 -21.73
CA ALA A 152 26.23 14.35 -20.50
C ALA A 152 26.65 13.14 -19.65
N ILE A 153 26.95 11.99 -20.26
CA ILE A 153 27.46 10.80 -19.56
C ILE A 153 28.85 11.09 -18.96
N LYS A 154 29.76 11.73 -19.73
CA LYS A 154 31.08 12.12 -19.24
C LYS A 154 30.95 13.05 -18.02
N ASN A 155 30.16 14.12 -18.12
CA ASN A 155 29.95 15.07 -17.04
C ASN A 155 29.35 14.41 -15.80
N TYR A 156 28.44 13.45 -15.99
CA TYR A 156 27.89 12.65 -14.90
C TYR A 156 28.95 11.80 -14.21
N LEU A 157 29.86 11.17 -14.95
CA LEU A 157 30.94 10.40 -14.35
C LEU A 157 31.92 11.30 -13.57
N ILE A 158 32.26 12.48 -14.11
CA ILE A 158 33.07 13.49 -13.41
C ILE A 158 32.37 13.91 -12.11
N TYR A 159 31.09 14.26 -12.16
CA TYR A 159 30.26 14.59 -10.99
C TYR A 159 30.23 13.46 -9.95
N ARG A 160 30.35 12.21 -10.41
CA ARG A 160 30.40 11.02 -9.53
C ARG A 160 31.81 10.67 -9.06
N GLY A 161 32.84 11.52 -9.37
CA GLY A 161 34.22 11.39 -8.91
C GLY A 161 35.12 10.54 -9.81
N PHE A 162 34.78 10.39 -11.06
CA PHE A 162 35.66 9.79 -12.09
C PHE A 162 36.17 10.92 -13.00
N TRP A 163 37.16 11.66 -12.52
CA TRP A 163 37.55 12.89 -13.20
C TRP A 163 38.25 12.62 -14.53
N ASP A 164 38.93 11.48 -14.70
CA ASP A 164 39.59 11.08 -15.94
C ASP A 164 38.67 10.26 -16.86
N ALA A 165 37.35 10.34 -16.67
CA ALA A 165 36.40 9.59 -17.48
C ALA A 165 36.36 10.07 -18.94
N GLU A 166 36.34 9.13 -19.87
CA GLU A 166 36.20 9.36 -21.29
C GLU A 166 34.98 8.62 -21.84
N VAL A 167 34.24 9.29 -22.73
CA VAL A 167 33.05 8.72 -23.35
C VAL A 167 33.05 9.01 -24.83
N ASN A 168 33.22 7.96 -25.61
CA ASN A 168 33.15 7.97 -27.06
C ASN A 168 31.85 7.33 -27.54
N TYR A 169 31.44 7.58 -28.78
CA TYR A 169 30.24 6.96 -29.33
C TYR A 169 30.46 6.49 -30.76
N GLN A 170 29.67 5.51 -31.15
CA GLN A 170 29.56 4.99 -32.51
C GLN A 170 28.07 4.90 -32.89
N ILE A 171 27.73 5.28 -34.11
CA ILE A 171 26.39 5.15 -34.66
C ILE A 171 26.41 4.01 -35.68
N LYS A 172 25.48 3.05 -35.49
CA LYS A 172 25.27 1.96 -36.46
C LYS A 172 23.89 2.13 -37.07
N THR A 173 23.83 2.20 -38.38
CA THR A 173 22.58 2.32 -39.16
C THR A 173 22.41 1.10 -40.08
N ASN A 174 21.16 0.78 -40.36
CA ASN A 174 20.78 -0.25 -41.32
C ASN A 174 19.70 0.33 -42.26
N ASP A 175 20.09 0.56 -43.49
CA ASP A 175 19.24 1.22 -44.52
C ASP A 175 18.02 0.38 -44.88
N ALA A 176 18.20 -0.94 -45.03
CA ALA A 176 17.12 -1.83 -45.44
C ALA A 176 15.96 -1.85 -44.40
N SER A 177 16.27 -1.69 -43.11
CA SER A 177 15.26 -1.68 -42.04
C SER A 177 14.94 -0.29 -41.51
N LYS A 178 15.58 0.78 -41.99
CA LYS A 178 15.50 2.17 -41.49
C LYS A 178 15.69 2.25 -39.96
N LYS A 179 16.60 1.44 -39.41
CA LYS A 179 16.89 1.36 -37.97
C LYS A 179 18.30 1.82 -37.66
N GLY A 180 18.47 2.49 -36.52
CA GLY A 180 19.76 2.92 -36.01
C GLY A 180 19.95 2.58 -34.53
N GLN A 181 21.22 2.50 -34.13
CA GLN A 181 21.60 2.24 -32.73
C GLN A 181 22.78 3.13 -32.37
N ASN A 182 22.77 3.64 -31.16
CA ASN A 182 23.92 4.32 -30.55
C ASN A 182 24.67 3.33 -29.67
N LYS A 183 26.00 3.34 -29.80
CA LYS A 183 26.90 2.59 -28.92
C LYS A 183 27.82 3.60 -28.24
N PHE A 184 27.67 3.74 -26.92
CA PHE A 184 28.52 4.56 -26.06
C PHE A 184 29.65 3.69 -25.51
N ILE A 185 30.90 4.08 -25.75
CA ILE A 185 32.11 3.42 -25.27
C ILE A 185 32.61 4.26 -24.08
N ILE A 186 32.58 3.66 -22.91
CA ILE A 186 32.78 4.34 -21.63
C ILE A 186 34.05 3.79 -20.98
N THR A 187 35.02 4.67 -20.74
CA THR A 187 36.22 4.42 -19.96
C THR A 187 36.12 5.29 -18.72
N HIS A 188 35.80 4.73 -17.57
CA HIS A 188 35.61 5.55 -16.36
C HIS A 188 36.92 5.77 -15.60
N ASN A 189 37.96 4.95 -15.83
CA ASN A 189 39.22 4.97 -15.12
C ASN A 189 39.08 4.82 -13.58
N GLU A 190 40.10 5.04 -12.82
CA GLU A 190 40.08 5.00 -11.37
C GLU A 190 39.37 6.24 -10.81
N PRO A 191 38.53 6.07 -9.75
CA PRO A 191 37.85 7.21 -9.13
C PRO A 191 38.87 8.05 -8.31
N THR A 192 38.65 9.35 -8.33
CA THR A 192 39.34 10.27 -7.39
C THR A 192 38.84 9.97 -5.97
N ARG A 193 39.80 9.82 -5.01
CA ARG A 193 39.52 9.48 -3.62
C ARG A 193 39.88 10.61 -2.67
N ILE A 194 39.19 10.71 -1.54
CA ILE A 194 39.46 11.68 -0.49
C ILE A 194 40.65 11.15 0.33
N LEU A 195 41.78 11.83 0.29
CA LEU A 195 42.98 11.49 1.04
C LEU A 195 42.86 11.86 2.54
N GLY A 196 42.28 13.04 2.80
CA GLY A 196 42.02 13.57 4.13
C GLY A 196 40.89 14.57 4.07
N PHE A 197 40.12 14.71 5.17
CA PHE A 197 38.99 15.63 5.26
C PHE A 197 39.20 16.62 6.42
N ALA A 198 39.33 17.91 6.09
CA ALA A 198 39.45 19.00 7.06
C ALA A 198 38.27 19.96 6.97
N GLN A 199 38.08 20.77 8.01
CA GLN A 199 37.00 21.76 8.10
C GLN A 199 37.58 23.12 8.54
N ILE A 200 37.07 24.18 7.90
CA ILE A 200 37.38 25.58 8.27
C ILE A 200 36.07 26.23 8.65
N ILE A 201 35.81 26.37 9.95
CA ILE A 201 34.59 26.94 10.51
C ILE A 201 34.99 28.01 11.51
N PRO A 202 35.15 29.28 11.06
CA PRO A 202 35.64 30.34 11.93
C PRO A 202 34.60 30.87 12.94
N TYR A 203 33.50 30.16 13.11
CA TYR A 203 32.40 30.48 14.02
C TYR A 203 32.32 29.44 15.13
N PRO A 204 32.73 29.75 16.39
CA PRO A 204 32.84 28.75 17.47
C PRO A 204 31.52 28.01 17.77
N GLU A 205 30.38 28.72 17.74
CA GLU A 205 29.07 28.04 17.96
C GLU A 205 28.73 27.04 16.86
N ILE A 206 28.92 27.42 15.61
CA ILE A 206 28.68 26.53 14.47
C ILE A 206 29.63 25.32 14.51
N GLN A 207 30.90 25.55 14.80
CA GLN A 207 31.90 24.50 14.96
C GLN A 207 31.51 23.51 16.06
N ASN A 208 31.14 24.00 17.24
CA ASN A 208 30.73 23.16 18.36
C ASN A 208 29.49 22.30 18.03
N ILE A 209 28.53 22.84 17.29
CA ILE A 209 27.35 22.07 16.84
C ILE A 209 27.76 21.02 15.80
N TYR A 210 28.59 21.38 14.84
CA TYR A 210 29.07 20.46 13.82
C TYR A 210 29.84 19.29 14.43
N GLU A 211 30.75 19.57 15.39
CA GLU A 211 31.55 18.56 16.10
C GLU A 211 30.68 17.63 16.97
N ARG A 212 29.67 18.11 17.65
CA ARG A 212 28.71 17.27 18.41
C ARG A 212 28.02 16.24 17.52
N HIS A 213 27.89 16.53 16.21
CA HIS A 213 27.23 15.65 15.24
C HIS A 213 28.22 14.98 14.28
N ARG A 214 29.52 14.87 14.66
CA ARG A 214 30.60 14.32 13.84
C ARG A 214 30.31 12.88 13.38
N ASN A 215 29.65 12.08 14.20
CA ASN A 215 29.25 10.70 13.89
C ASN A 215 28.26 10.58 12.71
N LYS A 216 27.60 11.68 12.32
CA LYS A 216 26.63 11.74 11.21
C LYS A 216 27.22 12.30 9.91
N ILE A 217 28.52 12.65 9.88
CA ILE A 217 29.19 13.18 8.69
C ILE A 217 29.17 12.12 7.59
N LEU A 218 28.75 12.53 6.39
CA LEU A 218 28.63 11.64 5.24
C LEU A 218 29.93 11.45 4.47
N ILE A 219 30.88 12.37 4.64
CA ILE A 219 32.19 12.37 4.00
C ILE A 219 33.13 11.48 4.79
N LYS A 220 33.84 10.57 4.12
CA LYS A 220 34.76 9.63 4.73
C LYS A 220 36.06 9.56 3.93
N GLU A 221 37.17 9.57 4.60
CA GLU A 221 38.49 9.36 4.00
C GLU A 221 38.60 7.99 3.31
N GLY A 222 39.40 7.91 2.25
CA GLY A 222 39.53 6.74 1.39
C GLY A 222 38.34 6.48 0.45
N HIS A 223 37.21 7.15 0.67
CA HIS A 223 36.02 7.02 -0.20
C HIS A 223 36.17 7.91 -1.44
N ARG A 224 35.39 7.54 -2.46
CA ARG A 224 35.36 8.31 -3.71
C ARG A 224 34.81 9.73 -3.45
N LEU A 225 35.45 10.72 -4.04
CA LEU A 225 35.00 12.12 -4.02
C LEU A 225 33.77 12.26 -4.95
N ASP A 226 32.62 11.97 -4.42
CA ASP A 226 31.32 11.97 -5.11
C ASP A 226 30.58 13.27 -4.78
N GLN A 227 30.40 14.15 -5.75
CA GLN A 227 29.78 15.46 -5.56
C GLN A 227 28.38 15.36 -4.99
N LYS A 228 27.63 14.28 -5.33
CA LYS A 228 26.34 13.99 -4.71
C LYS A 228 26.42 13.75 -3.19
N VAL A 229 27.54 13.24 -2.69
CA VAL A 229 27.75 13.07 -1.24
C VAL A 229 28.02 14.42 -0.61
N LEU A 230 28.78 15.27 -1.27
CA LEU A 230 29.05 16.64 -0.81
C LEU A 230 27.76 17.47 -0.74
N GLU A 231 26.93 17.43 -1.77
CA GLU A 231 25.61 18.11 -1.77
C GLU A 231 24.70 17.63 -0.62
N ARG A 232 24.73 16.32 -0.33
CA ARG A 232 23.95 15.80 0.80
C ARG A 232 24.52 16.24 2.14
N GLU A 233 25.82 16.40 2.25
CA GLU A 233 26.45 16.92 3.45
C GLU A 233 26.10 18.40 3.63
N VAL A 234 26.14 19.23 2.57
CA VAL A 234 25.64 20.63 2.60
C VAL A 234 24.22 20.67 3.10
N LYS A 235 23.34 19.84 2.55
CA LYS A 235 21.94 19.75 2.97
C LYS A 235 21.80 19.38 4.44
N ARG A 236 22.55 18.35 4.89
CA ARG A 236 22.56 17.91 6.31
C ARG A 236 23.00 19.03 7.26
N VAL A 237 24.09 19.72 6.92
CA VAL A 237 24.61 20.83 7.74
C VAL A 237 23.61 21.99 7.77
N ASN A 238 23.03 22.35 6.63
CA ASN A 238 22.00 23.38 6.54
C ASN A 238 20.76 23.07 7.39
N GLU A 239 20.24 21.84 7.30
CA GLU A 239 19.13 21.38 8.12
C GLU A 239 19.47 21.41 9.61
N LEU A 240 20.66 20.90 9.99
CA LEU A 240 21.13 20.89 11.37
C LEU A 240 21.20 22.30 11.95
N MET A 241 21.82 23.26 11.26
CA MET A 241 21.96 24.61 11.75
C MET A 241 20.61 25.34 11.87
N LYS A 242 19.69 25.10 10.92
CA LYS A 242 18.33 25.63 10.99
C LYS A 242 17.50 25.01 12.11
N GLU A 243 17.84 23.80 12.56
CA GLU A 243 17.23 23.19 13.75
C GLU A 243 17.79 23.74 15.06
N GLU A 244 19.03 24.21 15.04
CA GLU A 244 19.77 24.76 16.20
C GLU A 244 19.63 26.30 16.36
N GLY A 245 18.70 26.91 15.60
CA GLY A 245 18.35 28.31 15.79
C GLY A 245 18.84 29.27 14.71
N PHE A 246 19.62 28.81 13.73
CA PHE A 246 20.25 29.73 12.78
C PHE A 246 19.38 29.90 11.52
N TYR A 247 18.42 30.83 11.56
CA TYR A 247 17.50 31.10 10.43
C TYR A 247 18.20 31.51 9.14
N ASP A 248 19.19 32.41 9.26
CA ASP A 248 19.92 33.00 8.13
C ASP A 248 21.09 32.12 7.66
N PHE A 249 21.25 30.89 8.19
CA PHE A 249 22.34 30.02 7.82
C PHE A 249 22.18 29.56 6.36
N ASN A 250 23.25 29.74 5.58
CA ASN A 250 23.37 29.36 4.17
C ASN A 250 22.20 29.88 3.30
N ARG A 251 21.80 31.09 3.50
CA ARG A 251 20.64 31.70 2.83
C ARG A 251 20.86 31.87 1.33
N THR A 252 22.09 32.18 0.91
CA THR A 252 22.52 32.33 -0.49
C THR A 252 22.83 30.98 -1.15
N ASN A 253 22.91 29.90 -0.39
CA ASN A 253 23.42 28.57 -0.78
C ASN A 253 24.88 28.54 -1.19
N GLU A 254 25.67 29.59 -0.88
CA GLU A 254 27.08 29.74 -1.24
C GLU A 254 27.99 29.73 -0.02
N GLU A 255 27.44 29.74 1.20
CA GLU A 255 28.19 29.84 2.45
C GLU A 255 28.91 28.52 2.84
N ILE A 256 28.51 27.38 2.26
CA ILE A 256 29.17 26.08 2.45
C ILE A 256 29.78 25.64 1.12
N PHE A 257 31.09 25.57 1.06
CA PHE A 257 31.78 25.13 -0.13
C PHE A 257 32.89 24.12 0.18
N PHE A 258 33.28 23.39 -0.84
CA PHE A 258 34.34 22.39 -0.75
C PHE A 258 35.48 22.76 -1.68
N THR A 259 36.72 22.64 -1.18
CA THR A 259 37.93 22.82 -1.97
C THR A 259 38.70 21.52 -1.95
N ALA A 260 39.04 21.01 -3.11
CA ALA A 260 39.92 19.83 -3.30
C ALA A 260 41.27 20.32 -3.83
N ASP A 261 42.34 19.96 -3.15
CA ASP A 261 43.71 20.25 -3.60
C ASP A 261 44.17 19.18 -4.59
N THR A 262 44.41 19.58 -5.84
CA THR A 262 44.78 18.72 -6.95
C THR A 262 46.26 18.89 -7.37
N LEU A 263 47.02 19.73 -6.66
CA LEU A 263 48.43 20.06 -7.04
C LEU A 263 49.34 18.84 -7.09
N ASN A 264 49.19 17.93 -6.11
CA ASN A 264 50.06 16.76 -6.00
C ASN A 264 49.51 15.48 -6.67
N SER A 265 48.20 15.38 -6.80
CA SER A 265 47.54 14.21 -7.40
C SER A 265 46.07 14.52 -7.72
N SER A 266 45.60 14.10 -8.90
CA SER A 266 44.18 14.09 -9.24
C SER A 266 43.43 12.86 -8.73
N LYS A 267 44.17 11.82 -8.28
CA LYS A 267 43.59 10.53 -7.85
C LYS A 267 43.33 10.47 -6.34
N ASN A 268 44.18 11.09 -5.53
CA ASN A 268 44.00 11.15 -4.07
C ASN A 268 44.14 12.60 -3.62
N VAL A 269 43.03 13.21 -3.26
CA VAL A 269 42.98 14.67 -3.01
C VAL A 269 42.59 14.96 -1.57
N PRO A 270 43.32 15.86 -0.89
CA PRO A 270 42.81 16.48 0.34
C PRO A 270 41.55 17.28 0.06
N LEU A 271 40.55 17.15 0.92
CA LEU A 271 39.26 17.85 0.83
C LEU A 271 39.07 18.75 2.05
N VAL A 272 38.78 20.01 1.82
CA VAL A 272 38.42 20.98 2.86
C VAL A 272 36.99 21.45 2.66
N MET A 273 36.17 21.37 3.72
CA MET A 273 34.87 22.02 3.79
C MET A 273 35.05 23.37 4.52
N ALA A 274 34.63 24.44 3.90
CA ALA A 274 34.58 25.75 4.54
C ALA A 274 33.15 26.22 4.72
N ILE A 275 32.87 26.84 5.88
CA ILE A 275 31.60 27.52 6.17
C ILE A 275 31.97 29.00 6.43
N MET A 276 31.65 29.87 5.49
CA MET A 276 31.97 31.27 5.55
C MET A 276 30.81 32.13 5.01
N LYS A 277 30.53 33.25 5.67
CA LYS A 277 29.64 34.27 5.14
C LYS A 277 30.33 35.13 4.09
N ASP A 278 29.58 35.61 3.14
CA ASP A 278 30.02 36.50 2.05
C ASP A 278 30.56 37.83 2.56
N THR A 279 30.07 38.30 3.72
CA THR A 279 30.41 39.60 4.30
C THR A 279 31.41 39.41 5.43
N LEU A 280 32.63 39.84 5.25
CA LEU A 280 33.68 39.85 6.26
C LEU A 280 33.20 40.57 7.55
N GLY A 281 33.37 39.87 8.70
CA GLY A 281 33.02 40.41 10.04
C GLY A 281 31.59 40.15 10.52
N THR A 282 30.71 39.49 9.71
CA THR A 282 29.37 39.13 10.16
C THR A 282 29.35 37.73 10.75
N SER A 283 28.81 37.57 11.98
CA SER A 283 28.63 36.25 12.60
C SER A 283 27.23 35.70 12.34
N TYR A 284 27.07 34.39 12.46
CA TYR A 284 25.76 33.76 12.50
C TYR A 284 25.11 34.03 13.86
N LYS A 285 23.84 34.37 13.85
CA LYS A 285 23.06 34.62 15.07
C LYS A 285 21.94 33.65 15.21
N LYS A 286 21.70 33.22 16.44
CA LYS A 286 20.49 32.48 16.75
C LYS A 286 19.28 33.38 16.76
N HIS A 287 18.17 32.88 16.26
CA HIS A 287 16.92 33.63 16.23
C HIS A 287 15.92 33.01 17.19
N THR A 288 15.10 33.84 17.80
CA THR A 288 13.95 33.44 18.62
C THR A 288 12.66 33.81 17.91
N ILE A 289 11.62 33.03 18.18
CA ILE A 289 10.28 33.30 17.64
C ILE A 289 9.65 34.48 18.37
N GLY A 290 9.28 35.50 17.65
CA GLY A 290 8.52 36.63 18.14
C GLY A 290 7.01 36.41 18.12
N ASN A 291 6.28 37.27 17.37
CA ASN A 291 4.84 37.13 17.22
C ASN A 291 4.51 35.97 16.25
N ILE A 292 3.44 35.27 16.57
CA ILE A 292 2.89 34.24 15.68
C ILE A 292 1.51 34.70 15.24
N GLU A 293 1.38 34.95 13.93
CA GLU A 293 0.15 35.44 13.32
C GLU A 293 -0.42 34.45 12.33
N ILE A 294 -1.71 34.16 12.41
CA ILE A 294 -2.46 33.34 11.46
C ILE A 294 -3.48 34.24 10.76
N TYR A 295 -3.39 34.35 9.45
CA TYR A 295 -4.34 35.05 8.59
C TYR A 295 -5.23 34.06 7.87
N ILE A 296 -6.55 34.15 8.06
CA ILE A 296 -7.53 33.40 7.29
C ILE A 296 -8.17 34.34 6.30
N LYS A 297 -7.98 34.07 5.03
CA LYS A 297 -8.42 34.90 3.91
C LYS A 297 -9.13 34.03 2.88
N ASP A 298 -10.22 34.56 2.28
CA ASP A 298 -10.90 33.89 1.18
C ASP A 298 -10.07 33.98 -0.11
N LYS A 299 -9.36 35.12 -0.31
CA LYS A 299 -8.33 35.32 -1.34
C LYS A 299 -7.09 35.91 -0.72
N VAL A 300 -5.94 35.74 -1.35
CA VAL A 300 -4.65 36.26 -0.86
C VAL A 300 -4.69 37.78 -0.67
N THR A 301 -5.45 38.48 -1.49
CA THR A 301 -5.57 39.95 -1.49
C THR A 301 -6.53 40.53 -0.45
N ASP A 302 -7.35 39.68 0.21
CA ASP A 302 -8.38 40.18 1.11
C ASP A 302 -7.80 40.78 2.39
N SER A 303 -8.50 41.77 2.93
CA SER A 303 -8.21 42.38 4.25
C SER A 303 -8.88 41.55 5.35
N THR A 304 -8.25 41.49 6.51
CA THR A 304 -8.82 40.83 7.72
C THR A 304 -9.43 41.90 8.62
N HIS A 305 -10.60 41.60 9.19
CA HIS A 305 -11.36 42.57 10.02
C HIS A 305 -11.53 42.13 11.46
N ILE A 306 -11.25 40.88 11.76
CA ILE A 306 -11.44 40.30 13.10
C ILE A 306 -10.07 39.86 13.62
N ASP A 307 -9.67 40.46 14.76
CA ASP A 307 -8.45 40.10 15.48
C ASP A 307 -8.81 39.35 16.76
N ASP A 308 -8.22 38.19 16.95
CA ASP A 308 -8.41 37.33 18.10
C ASP A 308 -7.04 36.82 18.58
N LYS A 309 -6.83 36.72 19.90
CA LYS A 309 -5.55 36.30 20.48
C LYS A 309 -5.73 35.15 21.45
N ILE A 310 -5.00 34.04 21.23
CA ILE A 310 -4.99 32.91 22.12
C ILE A 310 -3.54 32.53 22.45
N GLY A 311 -3.16 32.68 23.72
CA GLY A 311 -1.78 32.50 24.15
C GLY A 311 -0.84 33.43 23.41
N SER A 312 0.18 32.90 22.76
CA SER A 312 1.15 33.64 21.94
C SER A 312 0.75 33.81 20.48
N VAL A 313 -0.44 33.30 20.05
CA VAL A 313 -0.89 33.29 18.67
C VAL A 313 -1.99 34.30 18.44
N ALA A 314 -1.77 35.25 17.52
CA ALA A 314 -2.79 36.18 17.01
C ALA A 314 -3.46 35.55 15.76
N VAL A 315 -4.79 35.52 15.72
CA VAL A 315 -5.56 35.02 14.60
C VAL A 315 -6.37 36.13 14.00
N ARG A 316 -6.10 36.45 12.74
CA ARG A 316 -6.76 37.48 11.96
C ARG A 316 -7.64 36.86 10.89
N LYS A 317 -8.89 37.23 10.88
CA LYS A 317 -9.93 36.56 10.06
C LYS A 317 -10.74 37.58 9.26
N VAL A 318 -11.22 37.12 8.10
CA VAL A 318 -12.24 37.86 7.33
C VAL A 318 -13.63 37.66 7.96
N ASN A 319 -13.89 36.48 8.52
CA ASN A 319 -15.16 36.10 9.14
C ASN A 319 -14.96 35.14 10.34
N ASN A 320 -16.01 34.89 11.11
CA ASN A 320 -15.98 34.03 12.27
C ASN A 320 -16.22 32.52 11.95
N ALA A 321 -15.97 32.09 10.72
CA ALA A 321 -16.19 30.69 10.33
C ALA A 321 -15.31 29.71 11.15
N PHE A 322 -14.09 30.10 11.52
CA PHE A 322 -13.15 29.28 12.28
C PHE A 322 -12.92 29.81 13.69
N LYS A 323 -13.04 28.93 14.68
CA LYS A 323 -12.66 29.22 16.08
C LYS A 323 -11.13 29.28 16.21
N SER A 324 -10.61 30.37 16.73
CA SER A 324 -9.16 30.60 16.86
C SER A 324 -8.44 29.54 17.70
N LYS A 325 -9.12 28.94 18.66
CA LYS A 325 -8.59 27.84 19.49
C LYS A 325 -8.26 26.57 18.69
N ALA A 326 -9.01 26.29 17.61
CA ALA A 326 -8.72 25.16 16.74
C ALA A 326 -7.39 25.33 15.98
N LEU A 327 -7.14 26.54 15.50
CA LEU A 327 -5.90 26.87 14.80
C LEU A 327 -4.71 26.91 15.74
N TRP A 328 -4.89 27.49 16.93
CA TRP A 328 -3.86 27.50 17.97
C TRP A 328 -3.39 26.08 18.33
N ARG A 329 -4.27 25.10 18.35
CA ARG A 329 -3.91 23.70 18.60
C ARG A 329 -3.00 23.10 17.51
N ALA A 330 -3.08 23.58 16.28
CA ALA A 330 -2.23 23.13 15.18
C ALA A 330 -0.83 23.77 15.21
N VAL A 331 -0.65 24.90 15.95
CA VAL A 331 0.63 25.60 16.08
C VAL A 331 1.49 24.89 17.13
N THR A 332 2.69 24.44 16.75
CA THR A 332 3.59 23.70 17.64
C THR A 332 4.67 24.56 18.30
N VAL A 333 4.88 25.76 17.81
CA VAL A 333 5.85 26.76 18.32
C VAL A 333 5.18 27.79 19.23
N ASN A 334 5.94 28.39 20.14
CA ASN A 334 5.49 29.50 20.98
C ASN A 334 6.40 30.72 20.80
N SER A 335 5.90 31.92 21.18
CA SER A 335 6.73 33.09 21.29
C SER A 335 7.81 32.90 22.35
N GLY A 336 9.05 33.27 22.06
CA GLY A 336 10.22 33.04 22.89
C GLY A 336 10.96 31.71 22.61
N ASP A 337 10.37 30.78 21.91
CA ASP A 337 11.07 29.55 21.52
C ASP A 337 12.25 29.86 20.59
N LEU A 338 13.34 29.08 20.68
CA LEU A 338 14.42 29.13 19.73
C LEU A 338 13.89 28.71 18.35
N TYR A 339 14.32 29.39 17.29
CA TYR A 339 13.96 29.03 15.93
C TYR A 339 14.33 27.58 15.64
N ASN A 340 13.38 26.84 15.09
CA ASN A 340 13.58 25.45 14.66
C ASN A 340 12.72 25.17 13.42
N GLN A 341 13.37 24.95 12.28
CA GLN A 341 12.67 24.76 11.01
C GLN A 341 11.73 23.56 11.02
N LYS A 342 12.12 22.46 11.67
CA LYS A 342 11.26 21.26 11.78
C LYS A 342 9.94 21.56 12.51
N GLN A 343 9.96 22.39 13.55
CA GLN A 343 8.75 22.74 14.30
C GLN A 343 7.84 23.67 13.48
N ILE A 344 8.42 24.56 12.69
CA ILE A 344 7.66 25.43 11.78
C ILE A 344 7.00 24.60 10.67
N ASP A 345 7.75 23.66 10.09
CA ASP A 345 7.23 22.74 9.07
C ASP A 345 6.17 21.78 9.64
N LEU A 346 6.31 21.37 10.91
CA LEU A 346 5.30 20.59 11.62
C LEU A 346 4.02 21.40 11.80
N THR A 347 4.11 22.67 12.21
CA THR A 347 2.95 23.58 12.28
C THR A 347 2.24 23.66 10.92
N LYS A 348 2.99 23.86 9.83
CA LYS A 348 2.43 23.89 8.48
C LYS A 348 1.74 22.58 8.13
N ARG A 349 2.36 21.43 8.40
CA ARG A 349 1.75 20.10 8.19
C ARG A 349 0.48 19.92 9.02
N ASN A 350 0.46 20.33 10.28
CA ASN A 350 -0.71 20.24 11.14
C ASN A 350 -1.87 21.10 10.63
N LEU A 351 -1.58 22.33 10.17
CA LEU A 351 -2.60 23.20 9.57
C LEU A 351 -3.19 22.60 8.28
N LEU A 352 -2.35 21.98 7.43
CA LEU A 352 -2.81 21.24 6.24
C LEU A 352 -3.60 19.99 6.61
N ALA A 353 -3.17 19.27 7.67
CA ALA A 353 -3.82 18.06 8.14
C ALA A 353 -5.24 18.28 8.70
N LEU A 354 -5.61 19.53 9.01
CA LEU A 354 -6.99 19.89 9.32
C LEU A 354 -7.95 19.59 8.15
N ASN A 355 -7.41 19.46 6.92
CA ASN A 355 -8.17 19.23 5.67
C ASN A 355 -9.27 20.30 5.43
N ASN A 356 -9.00 21.52 5.89
CA ASN A 356 -9.88 22.69 5.77
C ASN A 356 -9.26 23.81 4.93
N PHE A 357 -7.97 23.71 4.61
CA PHE A 357 -7.23 24.77 3.90
C PHE A 357 -6.54 24.22 2.65
N SER A 358 -6.63 24.98 1.56
CA SER A 358 -6.01 24.66 0.26
C SER A 358 -4.57 25.19 0.18
N ILE A 359 -4.31 26.33 0.80
CA ILE A 359 -3.01 26.98 0.85
C ILE A 359 -2.65 27.26 2.30
N VAL A 360 -1.45 26.87 2.68
CA VAL A 360 -0.81 27.24 3.94
C VAL A 360 0.56 27.78 3.59
N ASN A 361 0.67 29.09 3.53
CA ASN A 361 1.94 29.76 3.28
C ASN A 361 2.54 30.28 4.58
N THR A 362 3.86 30.11 4.75
CA THR A 362 4.59 30.55 5.95
C THR A 362 5.62 31.60 5.55
N ASN A 363 5.50 32.80 6.05
CA ASN A 363 6.44 33.88 5.84
C ASN A 363 7.07 34.28 7.17
N PRO A 364 8.30 33.84 7.48
CA PRO A 364 9.08 34.42 8.58
C PRO A 364 9.50 35.86 8.23
N LEU A 365 9.29 36.77 9.15
CA LEU A 365 9.65 38.17 9.00
C LEU A 365 10.62 38.56 10.11
N THR A 366 11.81 39.01 9.75
CA THR A 366 12.73 39.60 10.75
C THR A 366 12.17 40.89 11.27
N ARG A 367 12.05 41.02 12.58
CA ARG A 367 11.60 42.27 13.22
C ARG A 367 12.77 43.23 13.22
N ARG A 368 12.69 44.31 12.45
CA ARG A 368 13.65 45.40 12.54
C ARG A 368 13.31 46.27 13.76
N SER A 369 14.20 46.30 14.75
CA SER A 369 14.11 47.22 15.87
C SER A 369 14.83 48.55 15.53
N ASN A 370 14.16 49.65 15.77
CA ASN A 370 14.78 50.95 15.58
C ASN A 370 15.84 51.30 16.67
N THR A 371 15.98 50.42 17.68
CA THR A 371 16.83 50.71 18.86
C THR A 371 18.05 49.80 18.98
N ALA A 372 18.16 48.71 18.18
CA ALA A 372 19.33 47.81 18.21
C ALA A 372 19.58 47.16 16.85
N PRO A 373 20.82 47.13 16.37
CA PRO A 373 21.17 46.49 15.07
C PRO A 373 21.14 44.94 15.08
N ASN A 374 20.63 44.32 16.13
CA ASN A 374 20.65 42.86 16.33
C ASN A 374 19.26 42.23 16.24
N ASP A 375 18.74 42.20 15.01
CA ASP A 375 17.43 41.57 14.77
C ASP A 375 17.50 40.05 14.78
N THR A 376 17.42 39.47 15.99
CA THR A 376 17.37 38.02 16.22
C THR A 376 15.95 37.52 16.49
N ILE A 377 14.93 38.37 16.29
CA ILE A 377 13.52 37.99 16.51
C ILE A 377 12.83 37.79 15.17
N LEU A 378 12.20 36.62 15.01
CA LEU A 378 11.41 36.24 13.83
C LEU A 378 9.92 36.22 14.15
N ASP A 379 9.17 37.11 13.52
CA ASP A 379 7.71 37.00 13.51
C ASP A 379 7.25 35.99 12.44
N LEU A 380 6.42 35.06 12.84
CA LEU A 380 5.89 34.00 11.93
C LEU A 380 4.50 34.40 11.47
N ARG A 381 4.31 34.44 10.15
CA ARG A 381 3.01 34.68 9.54
C ARG A 381 2.57 33.48 8.71
N TYR A 382 1.44 32.90 9.09
CA TYR A 382 0.78 31.83 8.35
C TYR A 382 -0.44 32.37 7.62
N THR A 383 -0.48 32.26 6.31
CA THR A 383 -1.65 32.64 5.50
C THR A 383 -2.39 31.39 5.06
N LEU A 384 -3.67 31.30 5.44
CA LEU A 384 -4.53 30.15 5.21
C LEU A 384 -5.66 30.54 4.25
N ILE A 385 -5.88 29.73 3.20
CA ILE A 385 -7.03 29.88 2.30
C ILE A 385 -7.93 28.67 2.48
N PRO A 386 -9.19 28.86 2.92
CA PRO A 386 -10.11 27.75 3.13
C PRO A 386 -10.42 26.98 1.84
N LEU A 387 -10.62 25.68 1.98
CA LEU A 387 -11.24 24.82 0.96
C LEU A 387 -12.76 25.06 0.92
N ASN A 388 -13.38 24.66 -0.17
CA ASN A 388 -14.84 24.65 -0.27
C ASN A 388 -15.45 23.87 0.90
N LYS A 389 -16.53 24.43 1.48
CA LYS A 389 -17.21 23.81 2.63
C LYS A 389 -17.74 22.42 2.30
N TYR A 390 -18.23 22.22 1.09
CA TYR A 390 -18.77 20.94 0.62
C TYR A 390 -17.92 20.40 -0.51
N GLU A 391 -17.68 19.10 -0.48
CA GLU A 391 -16.99 18.36 -1.53
C GLU A 391 -17.70 17.03 -1.77
N ILE A 392 -17.85 16.66 -3.05
CA ILE A 392 -18.30 15.34 -3.47
C ILE A 392 -17.22 14.73 -4.32
N LYS A 393 -16.83 13.50 -3.97
CA LYS A 393 -15.89 12.68 -4.75
C LYS A 393 -16.60 11.42 -5.19
N ALA A 394 -16.42 11.04 -6.45
CA ALA A 394 -16.83 9.75 -6.97
C ALA A 394 -15.59 8.98 -7.43
N ALA A 395 -15.50 7.74 -7.04
CA ALA A 395 -14.41 6.84 -7.43
C ALA A 395 -14.97 5.47 -7.80
N THR A 396 -14.17 4.71 -8.51
CA THR A 396 -14.48 3.33 -8.84
C THR A 396 -13.21 2.52 -8.87
N ASP A 397 -13.24 1.37 -8.21
CA ASP A 397 -12.12 0.45 -8.12
C ASP A 397 -12.48 -0.89 -8.77
N VAL A 398 -11.48 -1.53 -9.35
CA VAL A 398 -11.58 -2.91 -9.86
C VAL A 398 -10.77 -3.79 -8.93
N HIS A 399 -11.40 -4.82 -8.41
CA HIS A 399 -10.81 -5.77 -7.47
C HIS A 399 -10.61 -7.13 -8.12
N TYR A 400 -9.50 -7.77 -7.76
CA TYR A 400 -9.25 -9.17 -8.01
C TYR A 400 -8.66 -9.79 -6.74
N SER A 401 -9.24 -10.90 -6.29
CA SER A 401 -8.72 -11.66 -5.15
C SER A 401 -8.99 -13.16 -5.34
N GLN A 402 -8.42 -13.98 -4.48
CA GLN A 402 -8.70 -15.42 -4.51
C GLN A 402 -10.13 -15.77 -4.07
N ILE A 403 -10.78 -14.88 -3.34
CA ILE A 403 -12.16 -15.02 -2.86
C ILE A 403 -13.13 -14.43 -3.88
N LEU A 404 -12.78 -13.27 -4.43
CA LEU A 404 -13.56 -12.57 -5.44
C LEU A 404 -12.76 -12.54 -6.74
N ASN A 405 -13.04 -13.44 -7.66
CA ASN A 405 -12.26 -13.58 -8.92
C ASN A 405 -12.26 -12.29 -9.74
N PHE A 406 -13.35 -11.53 -9.70
CA PHE A 406 -13.47 -10.21 -10.30
C PHE A 406 -14.51 -9.40 -9.55
N GLY A 407 -14.21 -8.16 -9.24
CA GLY A 407 -15.12 -7.25 -8.57
C GLY A 407 -14.97 -5.81 -9.04
N PHE A 408 -16.07 -5.09 -9.00
CA PHE A 408 -16.20 -3.69 -9.32
C PHE A 408 -16.78 -2.95 -8.12
N SER A 409 -16.13 -1.86 -7.68
CA SER A 409 -16.50 -1.14 -6.46
C SER A 409 -16.65 0.36 -6.73
N PRO A 410 -17.86 0.84 -7.07
CA PRO A 410 -18.18 2.26 -7.10
C PRO A 410 -18.28 2.81 -5.68
N SER A 411 -17.85 4.06 -5.49
CA SER A 411 -18.00 4.79 -4.24
C SER A 411 -18.29 6.27 -4.46
N VAL A 412 -19.04 6.85 -3.56
CA VAL A 412 -19.33 8.29 -3.50
C VAL A 412 -19.08 8.77 -2.08
N GLU A 413 -18.22 9.76 -1.94
CA GLU A 413 -17.90 10.41 -0.68
C GLU A 413 -18.40 11.86 -0.70
N PHE A 414 -19.20 12.23 0.28
CA PHE A 414 -19.59 13.61 0.58
C PHE A 414 -18.83 14.07 1.82
N THR A 415 -18.18 15.23 1.75
CA THR A 415 -17.49 15.85 2.89
C THR A 415 -18.05 17.24 3.14
N SER A 416 -18.45 17.52 4.40
CA SER A 416 -18.76 18.86 4.90
C SER A 416 -17.69 19.29 5.89
N ARG A 417 -16.94 20.35 5.56
CA ARG A 417 -15.84 20.86 6.37
C ARG A 417 -16.29 21.85 7.40
N ASN A 418 -15.58 21.87 8.52
CA ASN A 418 -15.72 22.89 9.58
C ASN A 418 -17.15 23.04 10.11
N ILE A 419 -17.80 21.92 10.43
CA ILE A 419 -19.22 21.91 10.81
C ILE A 419 -19.51 22.76 12.06
N PHE A 420 -18.64 22.69 13.08
CA PHE A 420 -18.84 23.39 14.37
C PHE A 420 -17.91 24.59 14.54
N GLY A 421 -17.18 24.96 13.49
CA GLY A 421 -16.22 26.06 13.50
C GLY A 421 -14.85 25.72 14.09
N GLY A 422 -14.64 24.50 14.61
CA GLY A 422 -13.40 24.03 15.19
C GLY A 422 -12.56 23.18 14.24
N ALA A 423 -12.74 23.33 12.93
CA ALA A 423 -12.15 22.53 11.86
C ALA A 423 -12.57 21.04 11.90
N GLU A 424 -13.76 20.78 12.44
CA GLU A 424 -14.35 19.43 12.41
C GLU A 424 -14.89 19.13 11.01
N ASN A 425 -14.65 17.90 10.53
CA ASN A 425 -15.11 17.44 9.22
C ASN A 425 -16.09 16.28 9.36
N PHE A 426 -17.22 16.38 8.67
CA PHE A 426 -18.21 15.33 8.57
C PHE A 426 -18.16 14.71 7.18
N GLY A 427 -18.07 13.38 7.14
CA GLY A 427 -18.05 12.59 5.93
C GLY A 427 -19.21 11.61 5.85
N ILE A 428 -19.74 11.43 4.66
CA ILE A 428 -20.64 10.34 4.30
C ILE A 428 -19.99 9.59 3.15
N ASN A 429 -19.73 8.30 3.34
CA ASN A 429 -19.19 7.45 2.28
C ASN A 429 -20.21 6.35 1.96
N LEU A 430 -20.62 6.27 0.70
CA LEU A 430 -21.44 5.21 0.17
C LEU A 430 -20.63 4.41 -0.82
N SER A 431 -20.55 3.10 -0.64
CA SER A 431 -19.80 2.22 -1.54
C SER A 431 -20.57 0.92 -1.83
N GLY A 432 -20.34 0.40 -3.02
CA GLY A 432 -20.86 -0.89 -3.45
C GLY A 432 -19.74 -1.79 -3.94
N ILE A 433 -19.90 -3.10 -3.79
CA ILE A 433 -19.04 -4.11 -4.42
C ILE A 433 -19.96 -5.06 -5.16
N ILE A 434 -19.68 -5.32 -6.43
CA ILE A 434 -20.35 -6.34 -7.22
C ILE A 434 -19.26 -7.23 -7.81
N GLY A 435 -19.36 -8.53 -7.62
CA GLY A 435 -18.29 -9.43 -8.04
C GLY A 435 -18.70 -10.87 -8.29
N SER A 436 -17.72 -11.64 -8.80
CA SER A 436 -17.83 -13.06 -9.12
C SER A 436 -16.90 -13.88 -8.26
N THR A 437 -17.42 -14.91 -7.59
CA THR A 437 -16.62 -15.87 -6.79
C THR A 437 -16.15 -17.08 -7.61
N GLY A 438 -16.62 -17.23 -8.84
CA GLY A 438 -16.24 -18.35 -9.74
C GLY A 438 -16.86 -19.70 -9.43
N GLU A 439 -17.62 -19.85 -8.37
CA GLU A 439 -18.17 -21.15 -7.91
C GLU A 439 -19.55 -21.50 -8.46
N GLN A 440 -20.30 -20.52 -8.98
CA GLN A 440 -21.60 -20.78 -9.61
C GLN A 440 -21.55 -20.62 -11.13
N LYS A 441 -21.91 -21.68 -11.86
CA LYS A 441 -21.91 -21.69 -13.33
C LYS A 441 -22.98 -20.78 -13.98
N ASN A 442 -24.03 -20.38 -13.25
CA ASN A 442 -25.21 -19.75 -13.84
C ASN A 442 -25.33 -18.24 -13.62
N LYS A 443 -24.47 -17.62 -12.78
CA LYS A 443 -24.48 -16.17 -12.56
C LYS A 443 -23.05 -15.65 -12.53
N PHE A 444 -22.71 -14.75 -13.45
CA PHE A 444 -21.38 -14.14 -13.49
C PHE A 444 -21.11 -13.29 -12.24
N PHE A 445 -22.08 -12.48 -11.82
CA PHE A 445 -22.03 -11.74 -10.57
C PHE A 445 -22.91 -12.46 -9.52
N ASN A 446 -22.27 -13.07 -8.54
CA ASN A 446 -22.91 -13.87 -7.49
C ASN A 446 -22.59 -13.38 -6.07
N ALA A 447 -21.82 -12.30 -5.96
CA ALA A 447 -21.53 -11.64 -4.70
C ALA A 447 -21.74 -10.13 -4.84
N TYR A 448 -22.38 -9.52 -3.83
CA TYR A 448 -22.53 -8.06 -3.74
C TYR A 448 -22.44 -7.59 -2.29
N GLU A 449 -21.96 -6.38 -2.10
CA GLU A 449 -22.00 -5.65 -0.83
C GLU A 449 -22.39 -4.20 -1.11
N LEU A 450 -23.27 -3.66 -0.28
CA LEU A 450 -23.59 -2.25 -0.22
C LEU A 450 -23.26 -1.75 1.18
N SER A 451 -22.47 -0.69 1.30
CA SER A 451 -22.08 -0.11 2.57
C SER A 451 -22.24 1.40 2.60
N GLY A 452 -22.57 1.90 3.79
CA GLY A 452 -22.62 3.31 4.11
C GLY A 452 -21.86 3.58 5.41
N GLU A 453 -21.06 4.64 5.44
CA GLU A 453 -20.31 5.07 6.61
C GLU A 453 -20.49 6.56 6.84
N LEU A 454 -20.78 6.93 8.07
CA LEU A 454 -20.78 8.30 8.60
C LEU A 454 -19.52 8.49 9.44
N SER A 455 -18.81 9.57 9.22
CA SER A 455 -17.62 9.91 9.99
C SER A 455 -17.64 11.37 10.45
N LEU A 456 -17.24 11.60 11.69
CA LEU A 456 -17.07 12.93 12.25
C LEU A 456 -15.68 13.03 12.88
N SER A 457 -14.82 13.83 12.25
CA SER A 457 -13.42 13.98 12.63
C SER A 457 -13.17 15.30 13.36
N PHE A 458 -12.38 15.24 14.42
CA PHE A 458 -12.02 16.37 15.28
C PHE A 458 -10.50 16.49 15.34
N PRO A 459 -9.92 17.69 15.15
CA PRO A 459 -8.49 17.91 15.29
C PRO A 459 -8.05 18.07 16.75
N ARG A 460 -8.61 17.27 17.63
CA ARG A 460 -8.32 17.21 19.07
C ARG A 460 -8.86 15.90 19.66
N PHE A 461 -8.47 15.57 20.87
CA PHE A 461 -9.16 14.50 21.60
C PHE A 461 -10.50 15.00 22.12
N ILE A 462 -11.54 14.18 21.93
CA ILE A 462 -12.88 14.39 22.49
C ILE A 462 -12.96 13.58 23.77
N LEU A 463 -12.73 14.25 24.89
CA LEU A 463 -12.84 13.71 26.24
C LEU A 463 -13.69 14.65 27.09
N PRO A 464 -14.30 14.18 28.20
CA PRO A 464 -15.08 15.04 29.12
C PRO A 464 -14.26 16.18 29.75
N PHE A 465 -12.93 16.14 29.62
CA PHE A 465 -11.99 17.13 30.14
C PHE A 465 -11.04 17.60 29.03
N SER A 466 -10.45 18.80 29.22
CA SER A 466 -9.49 19.35 28.25
C SER A 466 -8.14 18.66 28.35
N THR A 467 -7.64 18.15 27.24
CA THR A 467 -6.32 17.51 27.13
C THR A 467 -5.21 18.45 26.67
N ASP A 468 -5.52 19.74 26.43
CA ASP A 468 -4.57 20.71 25.87
C ASP A 468 -3.30 20.90 26.73
N LYS A 469 -3.38 20.67 28.07
CA LYS A 469 -2.25 20.73 29.00
C LYS A 469 -1.52 19.39 29.18
N LEU A 470 -2.20 18.27 28.91
CA LEU A 470 -1.67 16.90 29.14
C LEU A 470 -0.92 16.38 27.91
N ILE A 471 -1.39 16.71 26.71
CA ILE A 471 -0.85 16.18 25.46
C ILE A 471 -0.20 17.34 24.68
N PRO A 472 1.11 17.28 24.46
CA PRO A 472 1.81 18.28 23.67
C PRO A 472 1.21 18.41 22.25
N ARG A 473 0.97 19.65 21.80
CA ARG A 473 0.42 19.96 20.45
C ARG A 473 1.25 19.38 19.31
N ARG A 474 2.56 19.23 19.53
CA ARG A 474 3.48 18.61 18.53
C ARG A 474 3.11 17.16 18.17
N PHE A 475 2.32 16.47 19.00
CA PHE A 475 1.87 15.11 18.72
C PHE A 475 0.60 15.05 17.87
N SER A 476 0.06 16.20 17.45
CA SER A 476 -1.09 16.32 16.54
C SER A 476 -2.27 15.41 16.96
N PRO A 477 -2.77 15.52 18.21
CA PRO A 477 -3.86 14.67 18.67
C PRO A 477 -5.12 14.92 17.85
N SER A 478 -5.76 13.84 17.41
CA SER A 478 -7.04 13.90 16.71
C SER A 478 -7.95 12.75 17.11
N SER A 479 -9.24 12.89 16.90
CA SER A 479 -10.21 11.84 17.11
C SER A 479 -11.27 11.80 16.03
N SER A 480 -11.88 10.63 15.83
CA SER A 480 -13.01 10.46 14.92
C SER A 480 -14.06 9.56 15.54
N ILE A 481 -15.31 9.88 15.28
CA ILE A 481 -16.47 9.02 15.55
C ILE A 481 -16.90 8.46 14.21
N THR A 482 -17.05 7.15 14.12
CA THR A 482 -17.52 6.47 12.90
C THR A 482 -18.73 5.62 13.20
N LEU A 483 -19.71 5.61 12.30
CA LEU A 483 -20.87 4.74 12.30
C LEU A 483 -21.05 4.21 10.89
N GLY A 484 -21.17 2.90 10.74
CA GLY A 484 -21.33 2.27 9.43
C GLY A 484 -22.36 1.15 9.46
N ALA A 485 -22.94 0.90 8.29
CA ALA A 485 -23.78 -0.26 8.05
C ALA A 485 -23.43 -0.86 6.69
N SER A 486 -23.43 -2.19 6.58
CA SER A 486 -23.32 -2.87 5.30
C SER A 486 -24.27 -4.05 5.19
N VAL A 487 -24.71 -4.29 3.98
CA VAL A 487 -25.46 -5.48 3.58
C VAL A 487 -24.66 -6.19 2.52
N GLN A 488 -24.29 -7.42 2.78
CA GLN A 488 -23.56 -8.25 1.83
C GLN A 488 -24.32 -9.54 1.57
N ASN A 489 -24.19 -10.04 0.35
CA ASN A 489 -24.66 -11.37 -0.02
C ASN A 489 -23.54 -12.07 -0.78
N ASN A 490 -23.16 -13.25 -0.32
CA ASN A 490 -22.18 -14.10 -0.97
C ASN A 490 -22.80 -15.48 -1.17
N ILE A 491 -23.04 -15.83 -2.43
CA ILE A 491 -23.63 -17.13 -2.86
C ILE A 491 -24.91 -17.48 -2.08
N GLY A 492 -25.77 -16.47 -1.88
CA GLY A 492 -27.07 -16.67 -1.24
C GLY A 492 -27.10 -16.53 0.29
N MET A 493 -25.96 -16.59 0.98
CA MET A 493 -25.85 -16.29 2.40
C MET A 493 -25.70 -14.79 2.62
N GLY A 494 -26.77 -14.17 3.17
CA GLY A 494 -26.81 -12.74 3.45
C GLY A 494 -26.22 -12.40 4.82
N ARG A 495 -25.53 -11.25 4.91
CA ARG A 495 -25.03 -10.71 6.18
C ARG A 495 -25.31 -9.22 6.27
N ILE A 496 -25.80 -8.77 7.42
CA ILE A 496 -25.98 -7.35 7.75
C ILE A 496 -25.00 -7.02 8.86
N ASN A 497 -24.17 -6.01 8.64
CA ASN A 497 -23.21 -5.56 9.64
C ASN A 497 -23.52 -4.11 10.03
N PHE A 498 -23.44 -3.81 11.32
CA PHE A 498 -23.40 -2.47 11.88
C PHE A 498 -22.07 -2.34 12.62
N ASN A 499 -21.40 -1.25 12.38
CA ASN A 499 -20.13 -0.96 13.03
C ASN A 499 -20.08 0.48 13.51
N GLY A 500 -19.35 0.72 14.59
CA GLY A 500 -19.14 2.06 15.09
C GLY A 500 -18.04 2.09 16.13
N GLY A 501 -17.47 3.27 16.34
CA GLY A 501 -16.40 3.42 17.29
C GLY A 501 -15.88 4.85 17.41
N ILE A 502 -15.13 5.10 18.48
CA ILE A 502 -14.43 6.36 18.72
C ILE A 502 -12.94 6.08 18.62
N ASN A 503 -12.29 6.71 17.67
CA ASN A 503 -10.86 6.56 17.41
C ASN A 503 -10.10 7.79 17.94
N TYR A 504 -8.95 7.56 18.55
CA TYR A 504 -8.00 8.57 19.00
C TYR A 504 -6.66 8.30 18.33
N PHE A 505 -6.09 9.31 17.69
CA PHE A 505 -4.82 9.23 16.97
C PHE A 505 -3.81 10.16 17.59
N LEU A 506 -2.59 9.69 17.79
CA LEU A 506 -1.47 10.44 18.32
C LEU A 506 -0.23 10.13 17.50
N ASN A 507 0.34 11.14 16.84
CA ASN A 507 1.59 11.02 16.10
C ASN A 507 2.72 11.65 16.92
N VAL A 508 3.56 10.83 17.55
CA VAL A 508 4.68 11.29 18.37
C VAL A 508 5.75 11.94 17.48
N ASN A 509 6.01 11.31 16.35
CA ASN A 509 6.92 11.83 15.31
C ASN A 509 6.58 11.16 13.95
N ASP A 510 7.44 11.37 12.95
CA ASP A 510 7.23 10.87 11.59
C ASP A 510 7.28 9.33 11.47
N VAL A 511 7.77 8.61 12.48
CA VAL A 511 7.89 7.14 12.48
C VAL A 511 7.03 6.46 13.54
N VAL A 512 6.64 7.17 14.61
CA VAL A 512 5.89 6.61 15.76
C VAL A 512 4.48 7.18 15.80
N SER A 513 3.50 6.30 15.78
CA SER A 513 2.10 6.67 15.98
C SER A 513 1.36 5.67 16.89
N HIS A 514 0.36 6.20 17.60
CA HIS A 514 -0.53 5.44 18.45
C HIS A 514 -1.97 5.64 17.99
N ARG A 515 -2.74 4.57 18.01
CA ARG A 515 -4.18 4.62 17.77
C ARG A 515 -4.89 3.86 18.88
N PHE A 516 -5.84 4.52 19.52
CA PHE A 516 -6.80 3.91 20.45
C PHE A 516 -8.17 3.92 19.80
N THR A 517 -8.89 2.81 19.84
CA THR A 517 -10.29 2.76 19.46
C THR A 517 -11.10 2.30 20.66
N VAL A 518 -11.96 3.16 21.13
CA VAL A 518 -12.85 2.91 22.26
C VAL A 518 -14.25 2.61 21.72
N LEU A 519 -14.98 1.71 22.36
CA LEU A 519 -16.31 1.31 21.93
C LEU A 519 -16.35 0.86 20.46
N ASN A 520 -15.30 0.15 20.03
CA ASN A 520 -15.29 -0.46 18.71
C ASN A 520 -16.34 -1.58 18.68
N SER A 521 -17.54 -1.22 18.28
CA SER A 521 -18.70 -2.11 18.28
C SER A 521 -18.98 -2.61 16.88
N GLN A 522 -19.19 -3.90 16.74
CA GLN A 522 -19.57 -4.56 15.51
C GLN A 522 -20.68 -5.56 15.80
N LEU A 523 -21.85 -5.33 15.21
CA LEU A 523 -22.96 -6.26 15.21
C LEU A 523 -23.05 -6.89 13.82
N SER A 524 -23.01 -8.21 13.75
CA SER A 524 -23.15 -8.97 12.52
C SER A 524 -24.33 -9.93 12.63
N LEU A 525 -25.28 -9.82 11.72
CA LEU A 525 -26.48 -10.65 11.65
C LEU A 525 -26.43 -11.46 10.35
N THR A 526 -26.53 -12.77 10.46
CA THR A 526 -26.50 -13.68 9.30
C THR A 526 -27.89 -14.12 8.92
N ARG A 527 -28.24 -13.94 7.67
CA ARG A 527 -29.51 -14.39 7.05
C ARG A 527 -29.27 -15.63 6.21
N ASN A 528 -30.33 -16.45 6.06
CA ASN A 528 -30.29 -17.69 5.24
C ASN A 528 -29.13 -18.62 5.63
N LYS A 529 -29.05 -18.94 6.93
CA LYS A 529 -27.95 -19.74 7.52
C LYS A 529 -27.80 -21.11 6.87
N ASP A 530 -28.90 -21.71 6.36
CA ASP A 530 -28.86 -23.02 5.69
C ASP A 530 -28.20 -22.98 4.31
N ASN A 531 -28.08 -21.78 3.67
CA ASN A 531 -27.29 -21.60 2.46
C ASN A 531 -25.78 -21.79 2.68
N TYR A 532 -25.34 -21.98 3.93
CA TYR A 532 -24.01 -22.45 4.27
C TYR A 532 -23.66 -23.72 3.47
N TYR A 533 -24.59 -24.67 3.37
CA TYR A 533 -24.37 -25.93 2.66
C TYR A 533 -24.31 -25.77 1.13
N ASP A 534 -24.77 -24.64 0.58
CA ASP A 534 -24.58 -24.31 -0.84
C ASP A 534 -23.17 -23.80 -1.12
N LEU A 535 -22.56 -23.16 -0.12
CA LEU A 535 -21.16 -22.74 -0.15
C LEU A 535 -20.20 -23.91 0.04
N PHE A 536 -20.63 -24.93 0.82
CA PHE A 536 -19.80 -26.08 1.21
C PHE A 536 -20.45 -27.40 0.82
N PRO A 537 -20.32 -27.82 -0.48
CA PRO A 537 -20.91 -29.07 -0.98
C PRO A 537 -20.42 -30.32 -0.27
N SER A 538 -19.16 -30.34 0.20
CA SER A 538 -18.63 -31.48 0.99
C SER A 538 -19.32 -31.58 2.34
N ASP A 539 -19.53 -30.47 3.05
CA ASP A 539 -20.25 -30.44 4.32
C ASP A 539 -21.73 -30.86 4.12
N ARG A 540 -22.31 -30.45 2.98
CA ARG A 540 -23.63 -30.91 2.58
C ARG A 540 -23.69 -32.41 2.42
N SER A 541 -22.72 -33.00 1.73
CA SER A 541 -22.67 -34.46 1.51
C SER A 541 -22.57 -35.21 2.83
N VAL A 542 -21.73 -34.76 3.74
CA VAL A 542 -21.60 -35.36 5.09
C VAL A 542 -22.88 -35.20 5.89
N ARG A 543 -23.53 -34.04 5.87
CA ARG A 543 -24.83 -33.81 6.52
C ARG A 543 -25.90 -34.74 5.96
N ASP A 544 -26.03 -34.81 4.64
CA ASP A 544 -27.06 -35.58 3.98
C ASP A 544 -26.88 -37.10 4.22
N HIS A 545 -25.64 -37.57 4.30
CA HIS A 545 -25.31 -38.96 4.69
C HIS A 545 -25.80 -39.25 6.12
N ILE A 546 -25.46 -38.41 7.12
CA ILE A 546 -25.90 -38.62 8.51
C ILE A 546 -27.41 -38.47 8.64
N PHE A 547 -28.03 -37.54 7.90
CA PHE A 547 -29.50 -37.39 7.88
C PHE A 547 -30.20 -38.63 7.31
N SER A 548 -29.64 -39.27 6.27
CA SER A 548 -30.16 -40.50 5.71
C SER A 548 -30.12 -41.65 6.71
N LEU A 549 -29.07 -41.76 7.50
CA LEU A 549 -28.98 -42.76 8.59
C LEU A 549 -30.02 -42.47 9.70
N TYR A 550 -30.18 -41.19 10.08
CA TYR A 550 -31.13 -40.80 11.11
C TYR A 550 -32.60 -40.90 10.65
N GLN A 551 -32.84 -40.94 9.34
CA GLN A 551 -34.18 -41.17 8.76
C GLN A 551 -34.80 -42.51 9.20
N THR A 552 -33.99 -43.53 9.44
CA THR A 552 -34.46 -44.80 9.97
C THR A 552 -34.93 -44.76 11.43
N VAL A 553 -34.40 -43.79 12.20
CA VAL A 553 -34.72 -43.57 13.62
C VAL A 553 -35.89 -42.62 13.80
N ASN A 554 -35.92 -41.52 13.05
CA ASN A 554 -36.99 -40.51 13.14
C ASN A 554 -37.43 -40.02 11.73
N PRO A 555 -38.25 -40.83 11.03
CA PRO A 555 -38.70 -40.53 9.67
C PRO A 555 -39.59 -39.26 9.63
N ALA A 556 -40.39 -39.03 10.69
CA ALA A 556 -41.32 -37.85 10.74
C ALA A 556 -40.54 -36.51 10.78
N LEU A 557 -39.45 -36.47 11.50
CA LEU A 557 -38.61 -35.27 11.59
C LEU A 557 -37.95 -34.96 10.24
N LEU A 558 -37.43 -35.99 9.56
CA LEU A 558 -36.77 -35.82 8.26
C LEU A 558 -37.79 -35.45 7.18
N ALA A 559 -39.01 -35.97 7.21
CA ALA A 559 -40.08 -35.59 6.28
C ALA A 559 -40.38 -34.11 6.36
N ARG A 560 -40.47 -33.53 7.58
CA ARG A 560 -40.67 -32.09 7.78
C ARG A 560 -39.46 -31.27 7.25
N PHE A 561 -38.25 -31.76 7.42
CA PHE A 561 -37.07 -31.09 6.85
C PHE A 561 -37.10 -31.07 5.32
N TYR A 562 -37.39 -32.21 4.68
CA TYR A 562 -37.48 -32.26 3.21
C TYR A 562 -38.71 -31.53 2.65
N ALA A 563 -39.74 -31.35 3.43
CA ALA A 563 -40.86 -30.45 3.10
C ALA A 563 -40.54 -28.96 3.24
N GLY A 564 -39.41 -28.60 3.91
CA GLY A 564 -38.99 -27.22 4.16
C GLY A 564 -39.64 -26.58 5.39
N ASP A 565 -40.35 -27.35 6.22
CA ASP A 565 -41.05 -26.86 7.42
C ASP A 565 -40.07 -26.55 8.57
N ILE A 566 -38.92 -27.19 8.57
CA ILE A 566 -37.89 -27.00 9.60
C ILE A 566 -36.50 -26.87 8.98
N THR A 567 -35.60 -26.21 9.67
CA THR A 567 -34.22 -26.00 9.24
C THR A 567 -33.33 -27.22 9.52
N SER A 568 -32.19 -27.31 8.87
CA SER A 568 -31.18 -28.33 9.13
C SER A 568 -30.69 -28.32 10.59
N ASP A 569 -30.72 -27.18 11.27
CA ASP A 569 -30.31 -27.04 12.67
C ASP A 569 -31.21 -27.81 13.64
N VAL A 570 -32.51 -27.86 13.37
CA VAL A 570 -33.47 -28.60 14.19
C VAL A 570 -33.17 -30.13 14.11
N VAL A 571 -32.90 -30.63 12.90
CA VAL A 571 -32.55 -32.03 12.70
C VAL A 571 -31.19 -32.35 13.32
N SER A 572 -30.22 -31.47 13.10
CA SER A 572 -28.86 -31.61 13.65
C SER A 572 -28.87 -31.66 15.17
N LYS A 573 -29.67 -30.78 15.81
CA LYS A 573 -29.80 -30.78 17.26
C LYS A 573 -30.43 -32.10 17.76
N ALA A 574 -31.49 -32.59 17.12
CA ALA A 574 -32.09 -33.88 17.49
C ALA A 574 -31.08 -35.03 17.37
N ILE A 575 -30.26 -35.08 16.34
CA ILE A 575 -29.20 -36.08 16.20
C ILE A 575 -28.12 -35.92 17.29
N MET A 576 -27.74 -34.69 17.64
CA MET A 576 -26.77 -34.46 18.71
C MET A 576 -27.29 -34.81 20.11
N ASP A 577 -28.58 -34.66 20.37
CA ASP A 577 -29.20 -35.00 21.62
C ASP A 577 -29.49 -36.54 21.75
N ASP A 578 -29.58 -37.24 20.60
CA ASP A 578 -29.82 -38.69 20.58
C ASP A 578 -28.52 -39.48 20.80
N THR A 579 -28.23 -39.76 22.08
CA THR A 579 -27.06 -40.58 22.49
C THR A 579 -27.13 -42.03 22.04
N SER A 580 -28.33 -42.58 21.95
CA SER A 580 -28.55 -43.96 21.54
C SER A 580 -28.20 -44.19 20.07
N PHE A 581 -28.66 -43.27 19.21
CA PHE A 581 -28.26 -43.28 17.80
C PHE A 581 -26.75 -43.17 17.64
N ARG A 582 -26.12 -42.21 18.29
CA ARG A 582 -24.68 -41.97 18.15
C ARG A 582 -23.81 -43.12 18.64
N SER A 583 -24.19 -43.77 19.74
CA SER A 583 -23.46 -44.93 20.28
C SER A 583 -23.69 -46.20 19.48
N GLY A 584 -24.79 -46.30 18.75
CA GLY A 584 -25.12 -47.45 17.88
C GLY A 584 -24.46 -47.47 16.51
N LEU A 585 -23.72 -46.40 16.14
CA LEU A 585 -23.06 -46.29 14.82
C LEU A 585 -21.85 -47.22 14.73
N SER A 586 -21.64 -47.80 13.53
CA SER A 586 -20.41 -48.57 13.22
C SER A 586 -19.16 -47.65 13.32
N THR A 587 -17.97 -48.26 13.42
CA THR A 587 -16.69 -47.50 13.46
C THR A 587 -16.53 -46.57 12.25
N TYR A 588 -16.96 -47.00 11.06
CA TYR A 588 -16.95 -46.18 9.85
C TYR A 588 -17.92 -45.00 9.98
N GLU A 589 -19.13 -45.25 10.43
CA GLU A 589 -20.16 -44.23 10.62
C GLU A 589 -19.81 -43.23 11.77
N GLN A 590 -19.08 -43.70 12.79
CA GLN A 590 -18.53 -42.80 13.84
C GLN A 590 -17.52 -41.81 13.24
N GLY A 591 -16.70 -42.25 12.25
CA GLY A 591 -15.84 -41.36 11.46
C GLY A 591 -16.65 -40.28 10.75
N ASN A 592 -17.72 -40.63 10.04
CA ASN A 592 -18.62 -39.72 9.37
C ASN A 592 -19.34 -38.77 10.36
N MET A 593 -19.73 -39.29 11.52
CA MET A 593 -20.33 -38.49 12.60
C MET A 593 -19.37 -37.41 13.16
N ASN A 594 -18.09 -37.76 13.29
CA ASN A 594 -17.06 -36.78 13.67
C ASN A 594 -16.89 -35.67 12.62
N LEU A 595 -16.89 -36.03 11.33
CA LEU A 595 -16.88 -35.05 10.23
C LEU A 595 -18.15 -34.17 10.25
N PHE A 596 -19.30 -34.77 10.53
CA PHE A 596 -20.56 -34.03 10.67
C PHE A 596 -20.52 -33.03 11.84
N MET A 597 -20.04 -33.46 13.01
CA MET A 597 -19.86 -32.54 14.17
C MET A 597 -18.94 -31.37 13.81
N GLN A 598 -17.85 -31.62 13.12
CA GLN A 598 -16.93 -30.61 12.68
C GLN A 598 -17.57 -29.64 11.66
N SER A 599 -18.37 -30.16 10.73
CA SER A 599 -19.16 -29.35 9.79
C SER A 599 -20.16 -28.44 10.53
N LEU A 600 -20.84 -28.95 11.54
CA LEU A 600 -21.76 -28.17 12.38
C LEU A 600 -21.03 -27.04 13.13
N LEU A 601 -19.86 -27.33 13.74
CA LEU A 601 -19.04 -26.32 14.40
C LEU A 601 -18.62 -25.21 13.42
N ASN A 602 -18.20 -25.58 12.21
CA ASN A 602 -17.83 -24.63 11.18
C ASN A 602 -19.03 -23.78 10.74
N LYS A 603 -20.21 -24.40 10.55
CA LYS A 603 -21.45 -23.68 10.26
C LYS A 603 -21.79 -22.69 11.38
N ASP A 604 -21.78 -23.13 12.64
CA ASP A 604 -22.07 -22.30 13.79
C ASP A 604 -21.13 -21.07 13.85
N ILE A 605 -19.82 -21.28 13.73
CA ILE A 605 -18.84 -20.19 13.74
C ILE A 605 -19.07 -19.21 12.61
N GLN A 606 -19.42 -19.69 11.42
CA GLN A 606 -19.57 -18.84 10.24
C GLN A 606 -20.92 -18.13 10.13
N THR A 607 -21.98 -18.74 10.67
CA THR A 607 -23.36 -18.21 10.54
C THR A 607 -23.88 -17.60 11.84
N GLN A 608 -23.12 -17.63 12.91
CA GLN A 608 -23.50 -17.05 14.20
C GLN A 608 -23.73 -15.54 14.09
N ASP A 609 -24.84 -15.08 14.65
CA ASP A 609 -25.02 -13.67 14.93
C ASP A 609 -24.13 -13.28 16.11
N VAL A 610 -23.40 -12.20 15.96
CA VAL A 610 -22.38 -11.83 16.95
C VAL A 610 -22.33 -10.34 17.20
N LEU A 611 -22.23 -9.97 18.48
CA LEU A 611 -21.94 -8.64 18.94
C LEU A 611 -20.53 -8.59 19.52
N ILE A 612 -19.66 -7.77 18.94
CA ILE A 612 -18.31 -7.52 19.43
C ILE A 612 -18.23 -6.06 19.86
N THR A 613 -17.92 -5.78 21.11
CA THR A 613 -17.60 -4.42 21.57
C THR A 613 -16.23 -4.48 22.24
N SER A 614 -15.25 -3.78 21.66
CA SER A 614 -13.85 -3.91 22.06
C SER A 614 -13.17 -2.58 22.31
N LEU A 615 -12.10 -2.64 23.09
CA LEU A 615 -11.08 -1.61 23.22
C LEU A 615 -9.86 -2.06 22.42
N ASN A 616 -9.41 -1.24 21.49
CA ASN A 616 -8.27 -1.55 20.63
C ASN A 616 -7.16 -0.55 20.86
N TYR A 617 -5.93 -1.05 20.92
CA TYR A 617 -4.72 -0.24 20.91
C TYR A 617 -3.81 -0.72 19.80
N ASN A 618 -3.29 0.22 19.00
CA ASN A 618 -2.32 -0.05 17.96
C ASN A 618 -1.10 0.87 18.13
N PHE A 619 0.05 0.28 18.28
CA PHE A 619 1.36 0.92 18.25
C PHE A 619 2.01 0.66 16.90
N LEU A 620 2.40 1.72 16.20
CA LEU A 620 3.08 1.65 14.92
C LEU A 620 4.40 2.40 14.97
N TYR A 621 5.49 1.69 14.64
CA TYR A 621 6.80 2.24 14.33
C TYR A 621 7.11 1.95 12.86
N ASN A 622 7.28 2.96 12.02
CA ASN A 622 7.40 2.79 10.57
C ASN A 622 8.47 3.71 9.95
N GLU A 623 9.61 3.14 9.60
CA GLU A 623 10.70 3.80 8.87
C GLU A 623 10.58 3.66 7.34
N ILE A 624 9.63 2.85 6.84
CA ILE A 624 9.50 2.56 5.40
C ILE A 624 9.15 3.86 4.64
N GLY A 625 9.90 4.12 3.56
CA GLY A 625 9.71 5.31 2.73
C GLY A 625 10.30 6.60 3.30
N LYS A 626 10.98 6.54 4.46
CA LYS A 626 11.71 7.69 5.02
C LYS A 626 13.13 7.71 4.45
N ALA A 627 13.57 8.89 3.98
CA ALA A 627 14.86 9.05 3.32
C ALA A 627 16.07 8.78 4.24
N ASP A 628 15.88 8.98 5.54
CA ASP A 628 16.95 8.87 6.55
C ASP A 628 17.37 7.41 6.83
N PHE A 629 16.55 6.43 6.45
CA PHE A 629 16.78 5.04 6.78
C PHE A 629 17.15 4.21 5.55
N LYS A 630 18.42 3.82 5.45
CA LYS A 630 18.90 2.92 4.39
C LYS A 630 18.31 1.52 4.51
N HIS A 631 18.15 1.02 5.73
CA HIS A 631 17.66 -0.31 6.07
C HIS A 631 16.44 -0.20 6.99
N PRO A 632 15.27 0.25 6.46
CA PRO A 632 14.12 0.58 7.28
C PRO A 632 13.57 -0.62 8.06
N PHE A 633 13.05 -0.32 9.22
CA PHE A 633 12.35 -1.23 10.11
C PHE A 633 10.89 -0.83 10.25
N TYR A 634 10.04 -1.82 10.34
CA TYR A 634 8.60 -1.68 10.58
C TYR A 634 8.21 -2.59 11.74
N PHE A 635 7.45 -2.04 12.68
CA PHE A 635 6.94 -2.77 13.82
C PHE A 635 5.52 -2.28 14.10
N ASN A 636 4.56 -3.21 14.11
CA ASN A 636 3.16 -2.93 14.38
C ASN A 636 2.63 -3.94 15.41
N ALA A 637 2.28 -3.43 16.58
CA ALA A 637 1.68 -4.21 17.67
C ALA A 637 0.24 -3.75 17.89
N LYS A 638 -0.70 -4.70 17.87
CA LYS A 638 -2.13 -4.44 18.11
C LYS A 638 -2.62 -5.31 19.25
N VAL A 639 -3.41 -4.71 20.12
CA VAL A 639 -4.13 -5.40 21.20
C VAL A 639 -5.60 -5.07 21.08
N GLU A 640 -6.45 -6.08 21.14
CA GLU A 640 -7.90 -5.95 21.18
C GLU A 640 -8.46 -6.70 22.37
N LEU A 641 -9.22 -6.00 23.24
CA LEU A 641 -9.90 -6.57 24.40
C LEU A 641 -11.41 -6.42 24.20
N ALA A 642 -12.10 -7.52 23.92
CA ALA A 642 -13.51 -7.52 23.57
C ALA A 642 -14.39 -8.03 24.69
N GLY A 643 -15.61 -7.52 24.77
CA GLY A 643 -16.69 -7.97 25.64
C GLY A 643 -16.59 -7.54 27.11
N ASN A 644 -15.47 -6.99 27.56
CA ASN A 644 -15.27 -6.63 28.97
C ASN A 644 -16.21 -5.50 29.42
N THR A 645 -16.41 -4.48 28.58
CA THR A 645 -17.34 -3.38 28.84
C THR A 645 -18.77 -3.87 29.01
N LEU A 646 -19.21 -4.79 28.14
CA LEU A 646 -20.55 -5.39 28.25
C LEU A 646 -20.68 -6.30 29.45
N SER A 647 -19.63 -7.02 29.82
CA SER A 647 -19.60 -7.87 31.01
C SER A 647 -19.69 -7.03 32.31
N LEU A 648 -19.03 -5.86 32.36
CA LEU A 648 -19.13 -4.94 33.50
C LEU A 648 -20.51 -4.32 33.62
N LEU A 649 -21.15 -4.03 32.50
CA LEU A 649 -22.50 -3.46 32.47
C LEU A 649 -23.60 -4.52 32.59
N HIS A 650 -23.26 -5.78 32.74
CA HIS A 650 -24.20 -6.90 32.78
C HIS A 650 -25.33 -6.71 33.83
N ASN A 651 -25.00 -6.20 35.04
CA ASN A 651 -25.97 -5.98 36.11
C ASN A 651 -26.97 -4.82 35.80
N VAL A 652 -26.57 -3.91 34.86
CA VAL A 652 -27.38 -2.75 34.48
C VAL A 652 -28.40 -3.13 33.42
N PHE A 653 -28.03 -3.98 32.46
CA PHE A 653 -28.84 -4.29 31.28
C PHE A 653 -29.69 -5.55 31.37
N ARG A 654 -29.80 -6.21 32.55
CA ARG A 654 -30.54 -7.48 32.77
C ARG A 654 -30.34 -8.46 31.59
N ASN A 655 -29.09 -8.80 31.28
CA ASN A 655 -28.74 -9.66 30.16
C ASN A 655 -29.35 -11.06 30.29
N ARG A 656 -30.16 -11.46 29.33
CA ARG A 656 -30.71 -12.82 29.23
C ARG A 656 -29.60 -13.77 28.77
N LYS A 657 -29.69 -15.03 29.18
CA LYS A 657 -28.87 -16.11 28.62
C LYS A 657 -29.61 -16.67 27.41
N VAL A 658 -28.88 -16.95 26.36
CA VAL A 658 -29.32 -17.61 25.12
C VAL A 658 -28.52 -18.87 24.89
N GLU A 659 -29.09 -19.88 24.27
CA GLU A 659 -28.33 -21.06 23.82
C GLU A 659 -27.36 -20.62 22.74
N ALA A 660 -26.11 -21.00 22.88
CA ALA A 660 -25.03 -20.68 21.93
C ALA A 660 -24.48 -21.97 21.34
N GLY A 661 -24.72 -22.17 20.05
CA GLY A 661 -24.27 -23.32 19.27
C GLY A 661 -25.15 -24.58 19.37
N ILE A 662 -25.06 -25.42 18.34
CA ILE A 662 -25.86 -26.69 18.27
C ILE A 662 -25.16 -27.78 19.09
N ILE A 663 -23.84 -27.74 19.21
CA ILE A 663 -23.05 -28.82 19.79
C ILE A 663 -22.77 -28.59 21.25
N GLU A 664 -22.58 -27.36 21.69
CA GLU A 664 -22.02 -27.10 23.05
C GLU A 664 -23.06 -27.01 24.19
N ASN A 665 -24.35 -27.01 23.96
CA ASN A 665 -25.43 -26.86 24.98
C ASN A 665 -25.09 -25.78 26.04
N LYS A 666 -24.30 -24.78 25.73
CA LYS A 666 -23.85 -23.72 26.63
C LYS A 666 -24.76 -22.50 26.49
N THR A 667 -25.06 -21.91 27.61
CA THR A 667 -25.80 -20.64 27.63
C THR A 667 -24.78 -19.47 27.65
N ALA A 668 -24.88 -18.58 26.66
CA ALA A 668 -24.12 -17.34 26.63
C ALA A 668 -24.97 -16.14 27.12
N ARG A 669 -24.35 -15.18 27.77
CA ARG A 669 -24.97 -13.90 28.09
C ARG A 669 -25.20 -13.13 26.77
N SER A 670 -26.39 -12.50 26.66
CA SER A 670 -26.78 -11.80 25.43
C SER A 670 -27.23 -10.37 25.72
N LEU A 671 -27.06 -9.51 24.75
CA LEU A 671 -27.67 -8.18 24.66
C LEU A 671 -28.58 -8.17 23.46
N PHE A 672 -29.85 -7.76 23.61
CA PHE A 672 -30.88 -7.83 22.57
C PHE A 672 -31.05 -9.23 21.95
N HIS A 673 -30.93 -10.29 22.76
CA HIS A 673 -30.97 -11.71 22.35
C HIS A 673 -29.80 -12.16 21.47
N ILE A 674 -28.75 -11.34 21.30
CA ILE A 674 -27.56 -11.65 20.53
C ILE A 674 -26.40 -11.89 21.50
N PRO A 675 -25.71 -13.04 21.42
CA PRO A 675 -24.56 -13.31 22.27
C PRO A 675 -23.42 -12.33 21.97
N TYR A 676 -22.78 -11.79 22.99
CA TYR A 676 -21.60 -10.95 22.80
C TYR A 676 -20.33 -11.77 22.98
N SER A 677 -19.35 -11.49 22.13
CA SER A 677 -18.06 -12.16 22.18
C SER A 677 -17.14 -11.52 23.21
N GLN A 678 -16.42 -12.39 23.96
CA GLN A 678 -15.43 -11.99 24.95
C GLN A 678 -14.09 -12.66 24.66
N PHE A 679 -13.08 -11.88 24.28
CA PHE A 679 -11.75 -12.36 23.93
C PHE A 679 -10.68 -11.28 24.10
N ALA A 680 -9.43 -11.73 24.19
CA ALA A 680 -8.24 -10.91 24.03
C ALA A 680 -7.52 -11.34 22.74
N LYS A 681 -7.11 -10.37 21.93
CA LYS A 681 -6.37 -10.60 20.69
C LYS A 681 -5.12 -9.76 20.65
N PHE A 682 -4.02 -10.36 20.23
CA PHE A 682 -2.73 -9.72 20.07
C PHE A 682 -2.17 -10.03 18.69
N ASP A 683 -1.82 -9.00 17.91
CA ASP A 683 -1.16 -9.13 16.61
C ASP A 683 0.17 -8.39 16.65
N LEU A 684 1.23 -9.04 16.17
CA LEU A 684 2.56 -8.49 15.98
C LEU A 684 2.99 -8.69 14.53
N ASP A 685 3.27 -7.61 13.80
CA ASP A 685 3.83 -7.65 12.43
C ASP A 685 5.15 -6.85 12.44
N THR A 686 6.25 -7.54 12.24
CA THR A 686 7.56 -6.93 12.15
C THR A 686 8.16 -7.16 10.77
N ARG A 687 8.85 -6.13 10.23
CA ARG A 687 9.50 -6.22 8.93
C ARG A 687 10.85 -5.52 8.98
N LYS A 688 11.86 -6.15 8.40
CA LYS A 688 13.20 -5.56 8.24
C LYS A 688 13.59 -5.60 6.78
N TYR A 689 14.03 -4.44 6.28
CA TYR A 689 14.50 -4.29 4.90
C TYR A 689 16.01 -4.13 4.92
N PHE A 690 16.69 -4.90 4.09
CA PHE A 690 18.14 -4.77 3.84
C PHE A 690 18.31 -4.32 2.39
N ASN A 691 18.45 -3.02 2.17
CA ASN A 691 18.67 -2.44 0.86
C ASN A 691 20.17 -2.46 0.56
N PHE A 692 20.65 -3.47 -0.17
CA PHE A 692 22.06 -3.60 -0.53
C PHE A 692 22.48 -2.45 -1.45
N ASN A 693 21.68 -2.22 -2.49
CA ASN A 693 21.79 -1.11 -3.42
C ASN A 693 20.40 -0.69 -3.91
N LYS A 694 20.31 0.13 -4.99
CA LYS A 694 19.02 0.57 -5.56
C LYS A 694 18.25 -0.56 -6.25
N ASP A 695 18.95 -1.60 -6.70
CA ASP A 695 18.41 -2.65 -7.53
C ASP A 695 18.17 -3.96 -6.76
N HIS A 696 18.74 -4.10 -5.56
CA HIS A 696 18.69 -5.34 -4.77
C HIS A 696 18.34 -5.08 -3.32
N SER A 697 17.32 -5.76 -2.84
CA SER A 697 16.90 -5.72 -1.44
C SER A 697 16.42 -7.07 -0.93
N LEU A 698 16.66 -7.33 0.35
CA LEU A 698 16.14 -8.49 1.08
C LEU A 698 15.13 -7.97 2.10
N VAL A 699 13.95 -8.56 2.13
CA VAL A 699 12.89 -8.22 3.08
C VAL A 699 12.56 -9.43 3.92
N LEU A 700 12.59 -9.25 5.22
CA LEU A 700 12.18 -10.25 6.21
C LEU A 700 10.91 -9.75 6.90
N ARG A 701 9.93 -10.62 7.07
CA ARG A 701 8.71 -10.36 7.83
C ARG A 701 8.47 -11.48 8.81
N LEU A 702 8.02 -11.13 10.02
CA LEU A 702 7.49 -12.06 11.01
C LEU A 702 6.14 -11.54 11.47
N PHE A 703 5.12 -12.39 11.38
CA PHE A 703 3.79 -12.14 11.91
C PHE A 703 3.45 -13.18 12.98
N ILE A 704 2.99 -12.70 14.13
CA ILE A 704 2.47 -13.52 15.22
C ILE A 704 1.08 -12.99 15.57
N GLY A 705 0.09 -13.86 15.54
CA GLY A 705 -1.28 -13.53 15.94
C GLY A 705 -1.76 -14.51 17.00
N LEU A 706 -2.33 -13.97 18.09
CA LEU A 706 -2.82 -14.73 19.23
C LEU A 706 -4.23 -14.25 19.59
N GLY A 707 -5.21 -15.15 19.60
CA GLY A 707 -6.57 -14.91 20.05
C GLY A 707 -6.94 -15.81 21.22
N LEU A 708 -7.37 -15.23 22.31
CA LEU A 708 -7.75 -15.95 23.55
C LEU A 708 -9.22 -15.69 23.85
N PRO A 709 -10.14 -16.60 23.51
CA PRO A 709 -11.52 -16.51 23.98
C PRO A 709 -11.58 -16.80 25.49
N TYR A 710 -12.44 -16.09 26.21
CA TYR A 710 -12.68 -16.29 27.62
C TYR A 710 -14.08 -15.84 28.04
N GLY A 711 -14.46 -16.12 29.25
CA GLY A 711 -15.72 -15.63 29.85
C GLY A 711 -16.94 -16.09 29.06
N ASN A 712 -17.55 -15.21 28.31
CA ASN A 712 -18.78 -15.47 27.54
C ASN A 712 -18.53 -16.21 26.20
N SER A 713 -17.27 -16.38 25.78
CA SER A 713 -16.94 -17.05 24.51
C SER A 713 -16.10 -18.28 24.75
N THR A 714 -16.44 -19.36 24.06
CA THR A 714 -15.67 -20.62 24.01
C THR A 714 -14.73 -20.67 22.79
N SER A 715 -15.07 -19.93 21.73
CA SER A 715 -14.30 -19.85 20.48
C SER A 715 -14.14 -18.38 20.06
N MET A 716 -13.16 -18.15 19.19
CA MET A 716 -13.00 -16.86 18.53
C MET A 716 -14.10 -16.66 17.47
N PRO A 717 -14.68 -15.43 17.38
CA PRO A 717 -15.56 -15.13 16.26
C PRO A 717 -14.88 -15.32 14.90
N PHE A 718 -15.61 -15.77 13.89
CA PHE A 718 -15.11 -15.93 12.53
C PHE A 718 -14.31 -14.74 12.03
N MET A 719 -14.84 -13.54 12.20
CA MET A 719 -14.21 -12.29 11.74
C MET A 719 -12.94 -11.90 12.50
N ARG A 720 -12.58 -12.58 13.56
CA ARG A 720 -11.39 -12.34 14.39
C ARG A 720 -10.43 -13.52 14.42
N SER A 721 -10.81 -14.64 13.88
CA SER A 721 -9.97 -15.84 13.74
C SER A 721 -8.92 -15.67 12.66
N TYR A 722 -7.86 -16.47 12.72
CA TYR A 722 -6.80 -16.50 11.73
C TYR A 722 -6.99 -17.62 10.74
N TYR A 723 -6.58 -17.37 9.50
CA TYR A 723 -6.51 -18.35 8.42
C TYR A 723 -5.15 -18.29 7.73
N ASN A 724 -4.79 -19.29 6.97
CA ASN A 724 -3.57 -19.35 6.17
C ASN A 724 -3.85 -19.21 4.68
N GLY A 725 -2.76 -18.85 3.98
CA GLY A 725 -2.70 -18.80 2.52
C GLY A 725 -3.10 -17.46 1.91
N GLY A 726 -2.81 -17.35 0.64
CA GLY A 726 -3.08 -16.16 -0.14
C GLY A 726 -1.85 -15.35 -0.50
N SER A 727 -2.05 -14.37 -1.38
CA SER A 727 -0.97 -13.62 -2.04
C SER A 727 -0.08 -12.78 -1.12
N SER A 728 -0.48 -12.49 0.10
CA SER A 728 0.30 -11.70 1.08
C SER A 728 0.59 -12.46 2.37
N ASP A 729 0.44 -13.78 2.34
CA ASP A 729 0.61 -14.69 3.44
C ASP A 729 1.55 -15.84 3.04
N ILE A 730 1.13 -17.10 3.08
CA ILE A 730 1.87 -18.27 2.59
C ILE A 730 1.40 -18.56 1.17
N ARG A 731 2.12 -18.06 0.19
CA ARG A 731 1.68 -18.01 -1.23
C ARG A 731 1.51 -19.37 -1.92
N ALA A 732 2.09 -20.44 -1.37
CA ALA A 732 1.95 -21.79 -1.90
C ALA A 732 0.61 -22.46 -1.55
N TRP A 733 -0.25 -21.81 -0.76
CA TRP A 733 -1.60 -22.26 -0.45
C TRP A 733 -2.62 -21.17 -0.78
N ARG A 734 -3.80 -21.59 -1.21
CA ARG A 734 -4.91 -20.65 -1.41
C ARG A 734 -5.45 -20.19 -0.05
N ALA A 735 -6.00 -18.99 -0.01
CA ALA A 735 -6.63 -18.47 1.19
C ALA A 735 -7.76 -19.40 1.66
N PHE A 736 -7.85 -19.62 2.95
CA PHE A 736 -8.85 -20.46 3.62
C PHE A 736 -8.84 -21.93 3.21
N SER A 737 -7.81 -22.44 2.53
CA SER A 737 -7.80 -23.83 2.13
C SER A 737 -6.41 -24.44 2.17
N GLY A 738 -6.31 -25.62 2.68
CA GLY A 738 -5.22 -26.55 2.46
C GLY A 738 -4.01 -26.47 3.39
N LEU A 739 -3.90 -25.51 4.35
CA LEU A 739 -2.83 -25.47 5.35
C LEU A 739 -3.38 -25.17 6.75
N GLY A 740 -3.18 -26.10 7.68
CA GLY A 740 -3.61 -25.99 9.07
C GLY A 740 -5.11 -26.21 9.28
N PRO A 741 -5.60 -26.15 10.54
CA PRO A 741 -4.80 -26.00 11.76
C PRO A 741 -3.89 -27.19 12.02
N GLY A 742 -2.66 -26.92 12.45
CA GLY A 742 -1.66 -27.94 12.75
C GLY A 742 -1.31 -28.80 11.55
N ASP A 743 -1.26 -30.13 11.74
CA ASP A 743 -1.03 -31.14 10.68
C ASP A 743 -2.22 -32.06 10.44
N SER A 744 -3.43 -31.57 10.70
CA SER A 744 -4.66 -32.33 10.47
C SER A 744 -4.74 -32.86 9.04
N GLN A 745 -5.06 -34.13 8.89
CA GLN A 745 -5.10 -34.88 7.61
C GLN A 745 -6.48 -34.87 6.95
N LEU A 746 -7.34 -33.91 7.26
CA LEU A 746 -8.66 -33.76 6.66
C LEU A 746 -8.56 -33.50 5.16
N ASP A 747 -9.49 -34.04 4.38
CA ASP A 747 -9.59 -33.85 2.94
C ASP A 747 -9.71 -32.37 2.56
N GLU A 748 -9.16 -31.96 1.42
CA GLU A 748 -9.16 -30.57 0.95
C GLU A 748 -10.58 -29.97 0.87
N GLY A 749 -11.59 -30.79 0.58
CA GLY A 749 -13.00 -30.37 0.55
C GLY A 749 -13.58 -30.00 1.91
N VAL A 750 -13.13 -30.65 2.99
CA VAL A 750 -13.58 -30.39 4.37
C VAL A 750 -12.77 -29.26 5.02
N ARG A 751 -11.62 -28.93 4.43
CA ARG A 751 -10.71 -27.87 4.93
C ARG A 751 -11.08 -26.47 4.47
N SER A 752 -12.09 -26.33 3.64
CA SER A 752 -12.55 -25.02 3.19
C SER A 752 -12.90 -24.16 4.40
N TYR A 753 -12.23 -23.01 4.52
CA TYR A 753 -12.40 -22.01 5.61
C TYR A 753 -11.93 -22.46 7.01
N MET A 754 -10.92 -23.30 7.10
CA MET A 754 -10.33 -23.63 8.39
C MET A 754 -9.67 -22.43 9.03
N MET A 755 -9.95 -22.24 10.30
CA MET A 755 -9.50 -21.13 11.10
C MET A 755 -9.02 -21.59 12.46
N ALA A 756 -8.16 -20.76 13.04
CA ALA A 756 -7.59 -21.01 14.36
C ALA A 756 -7.37 -19.69 15.14
N ASN A 757 -6.94 -19.81 16.36
CA ASN A 757 -6.74 -18.67 17.25
C ASN A 757 -5.27 -18.32 17.52
N LEU A 758 -4.32 -19.11 16.97
CA LEU A 758 -2.88 -18.81 16.93
C LEU A 758 -2.39 -18.86 15.49
N LYS A 759 -1.57 -17.88 15.08
CA LYS A 759 -0.93 -17.82 13.76
C LYS A 759 0.53 -17.43 13.89
N LEU A 760 1.39 -18.13 13.16
CA LEU A 760 2.80 -17.81 13.00
C LEU A 760 3.14 -17.84 11.51
N VAL A 761 3.66 -16.72 10.98
CA VAL A 761 4.10 -16.62 9.59
C VAL A 761 5.41 -15.87 9.51
N SER A 762 6.37 -16.42 8.77
CA SER A 762 7.61 -15.76 8.41
C SER A 762 7.75 -15.74 6.89
N ASN A 763 8.08 -14.58 6.34
CA ASN A 763 8.31 -14.41 4.91
C ASN A 763 9.72 -13.86 4.68
N ILE A 764 10.41 -14.44 3.72
CA ILE A 764 11.72 -13.99 3.25
C ILE A 764 11.57 -13.70 1.76
N GLU A 765 11.88 -12.47 1.33
CA GLU A 765 11.76 -12.09 -0.07
C GLU A 765 12.99 -11.31 -0.54
N TYR A 766 13.73 -11.86 -1.49
CA TYR A 766 14.81 -11.19 -2.19
C TYR A 766 14.26 -10.55 -3.46
N ARG A 767 14.36 -9.22 -3.55
CA ARG A 767 13.83 -8.39 -4.65
C ARG A 767 14.98 -7.87 -5.49
N PHE A 768 14.84 -7.94 -6.82
CA PHE A 768 15.83 -7.43 -7.75
C PHE A 768 15.19 -6.76 -8.97
N VAL A 769 15.85 -5.71 -9.44
CA VAL A 769 15.42 -4.95 -10.61
C VAL A 769 15.99 -5.59 -11.87
N MET A 770 15.15 -6.04 -12.79
CA MET A 770 15.57 -6.51 -14.12
C MET A 770 15.70 -5.33 -15.08
N ASN A 771 14.74 -4.42 -15.05
CA ASN A 771 14.73 -3.15 -15.78
C ASN A 771 13.71 -2.19 -15.15
N LYS A 772 13.51 -0.98 -15.73
CA LYS A 772 12.59 0.03 -15.16
C LYS A 772 11.14 -0.44 -15.00
N MET A 773 10.69 -1.40 -15.80
CA MET A 773 9.32 -1.89 -15.78
C MET A 773 9.20 -3.24 -15.06
N PHE A 774 10.19 -4.12 -15.20
CA PHE A 774 10.15 -5.48 -14.68
C PHE A 774 11.09 -5.64 -13.51
N HIS A 775 10.54 -6.09 -12.38
CA HIS A 775 11.31 -6.50 -11.20
C HIS A 775 11.03 -7.96 -10.89
N GLY A 776 12.05 -8.67 -10.43
CA GLY A 776 11.93 -10.05 -9.98
C GLY A 776 11.94 -10.17 -8.47
N ALA A 777 11.39 -11.26 -7.96
CA ALA A 777 11.58 -11.63 -6.56
C ALA A 777 11.71 -13.16 -6.42
N LEU A 778 12.57 -13.58 -5.51
CA LEU A 778 12.61 -14.95 -5.01
C LEU A 778 12.11 -14.93 -3.57
N PHE A 779 11.26 -15.88 -3.22
CA PHE A 779 10.67 -15.85 -1.90
C PHE A 779 10.52 -17.24 -1.28
N THR A 780 10.48 -17.25 0.04
CA THR A 780 10.14 -18.41 0.86
C THR A 780 9.21 -17.93 1.97
N ASP A 781 8.07 -18.58 2.09
CA ASP A 781 7.05 -18.34 3.10
C ASP A 781 6.96 -19.56 4.00
N VAL A 782 6.95 -19.34 5.32
CA VAL A 782 6.91 -20.41 6.33
C VAL A 782 5.87 -20.06 7.36
N GLY A 783 5.00 -20.99 7.74
CA GLY A 783 4.05 -20.73 8.82
C GLY A 783 2.93 -21.74 8.91
N ASN A 784 2.07 -21.54 9.90
CA ASN A 784 0.84 -22.29 10.10
C ASN A 784 -0.09 -21.57 11.07
N ILE A 785 -1.27 -22.16 11.31
CA ILE A 785 -2.23 -21.78 12.36
C ILE A 785 -2.49 -22.96 13.28
N TRP A 786 -2.87 -22.69 14.53
CA TRP A 786 -3.19 -23.70 15.54
C TRP A 786 -4.31 -23.20 16.45
N ASN A 787 -4.96 -24.15 17.12
CA ASN A 787 -5.81 -23.88 18.25
C ASN A 787 -5.01 -23.99 19.54
N LEU A 788 -5.18 -23.05 20.48
CA LEU A 788 -4.49 -23.05 21.78
C LEU A 788 -5.18 -23.96 22.78
N ARG A 789 -6.49 -24.09 22.69
CA ARG A 789 -7.31 -25.04 23.45
C ARG A 789 -8.42 -25.51 22.54
N ASN A 790 -8.55 -26.81 22.39
CA ASN A 790 -9.63 -27.42 21.65
C ASN A 790 -10.55 -28.15 22.63
N GLY A 791 -11.81 -27.72 22.72
CA GLY A 791 -12.82 -28.43 23.50
C GLY A 791 -13.09 -29.85 22.98
N ASN A 792 -12.58 -30.20 21.78
CA ASN A 792 -12.87 -31.42 21.05
C ASN A 792 -11.72 -32.46 21.03
N ASN A 793 -10.72 -32.32 21.88
CA ASN A 793 -9.59 -33.27 22.00
C ASN A 793 -8.87 -33.64 20.67
N ASN A 794 -8.88 -32.79 19.65
CA ASN A 794 -8.13 -33.04 18.42
C ASN A 794 -6.68 -32.54 18.59
N GLU A 795 -5.79 -33.46 18.98
CA GLU A 795 -4.37 -33.17 19.22
C GLU A 795 -3.60 -32.70 17.99
N GLU A 796 -4.08 -32.99 16.79
CA GLU A 796 -3.44 -32.59 15.52
C GLU A 796 -3.58 -31.09 15.25
N THR A 797 -4.65 -30.48 15.74
CA THR A 797 -4.91 -29.03 15.53
C THR A 797 -4.38 -28.14 16.65
N GLU A 798 -3.97 -28.74 17.78
CA GLU A 798 -3.54 -28.02 18.98
C GLU A 798 -2.07 -27.59 18.90
N PHE A 799 -1.77 -26.39 19.35
CA PHE A 799 -0.40 -25.89 19.46
C PHE A 799 0.36 -26.59 20.58
N LYS A 800 1.46 -27.26 20.22
CA LYS A 800 2.40 -27.86 21.17
C LYS A 800 3.83 -27.43 20.87
N PHE A 801 4.52 -26.84 21.84
CA PHE A 801 5.90 -26.35 21.68
C PHE A 801 6.91 -27.39 21.17
N ASN A 802 6.70 -28.65 21.49
CA ASN A 802 7.54 -29.77 21.05
C ASN A 802 7.21 -30.29 19.64
N LYS A 803 6.09 -29.83 19.02
CA LYS A 803 5.63 -30.33 17.71
C LYS A 803 5.48 -29.23 16.65
N PHE A 804 5.25 -27.95 17.03
CA PHE A 804 4.86 -26.88 16.10
C PHE A 804 5.80 -26.72 14.90
N TYR A 805 7.12 -26.89 15.10
CA TYR A 805 8.13 -26.75 14.04
C TYR A 805 8.03 -27.82 12.96
N LYS A 806 7.48 -29.02 13.26
CA LYS A 806 7.18 -30.10 12.30
C LYS A 806 5.88 -29.85 11.55
N GLN A 807 5.06 -28.94 12.05
CA GLN A 807 3.74 -28.58 11.48
C GLN A 807 3.80 -27.31 10.62
N LEU A 808 4.97 -26.67 10.49
CA LEU A 808 5.13 -25.48 9.64
C LEU A 808 5.07 -25.86 8.17
N GLY A 809 4.14 -25.28 7.41
CA GLY A 809 4.15 -25.34 5.95
C GLY A 809 5.26 -24.45 5.37
N ILE A 810 5.99 -24.94 4.36
CA ILE A 810 7.03 -24.21 3.66
C ILE A 810 6.66 -24.11 2.19
N GLY A 811 6.51 -22.88 1.70
CA GLY A 811 6.31 -22.55 0.30
C GLY A 811 7.42 -21.68 -0.24
N SER A 812 7.88 -21.95 -1.46
CA SER A 812 8.89 -21.14 -2.12
C SER A 812 8.51 -20.85 -3.56
N GLY A 813 9.02 -19.79 -4.12
CA GLY A 813 8.65 -19.43 -5.48
C GLY A 813 9.38 -18.24 -6.07
N PHE A 814 8.94 -17.91 -7.27
CA PHE A 814 9.41 -16.78 -8.05
C PHE A 814 8.26 -15.81 -8.29
N GLY A 815 8.55 -14.52 -8.21
CA GLY A 815 7.57 -13.47 -8.47
C GLY A 815 8.05 -12.46 -9.51
N LEU A 816 7.16 -12.12 -10.43
CA LEU A 816 7.34 -11.03 -11.39
C LEU A 816 6.53 -9.81 -10.94
N ARG A 817 7.14 -8.64 -10.97
CA ARG A 817 6.51 -7.34 -10.71
C ARG A 817 6.60 -6.50 -11.98
N ILE A 818 5.47 -5.96 -12.39
CA ILE A 818 5.37 -5.10 -13.57
C ILE A 818 4.95 -3.71 -13.09
N ASN A 819 5.88 -2.75 -13.15
CA ASN A 819 5.64 -1.36 -12.75
C ASN A 819 5.16 -0.56 -13.96
N ILE A 820 3.90 -0.11 -13.93
CA ILE A 820 3.30 0.73 -14.96
C ILE A 820 2.82 2.02 -14.28
N ALA A 821 3.44 3.14 -14.62
CA ALA A 821 3.21 4.43 -14.00
C ALA A 821 3.33 4.36 -12.46
N TYR A 822 2.22 4.47 -11.74
CA TYR A 822 2.19 4.43 -10.26
C TYR A 822 1.71 3.10 -9.70
N VAL A 823 1.46 2.10 -10.55
CA VAL A 823 0.89 0.80 -10.16
C VAL A 823 1.90 -0.31 -10.40
N THR A 824 2.07 -1.17 -9.40
CA THR A 824 2.87 -2.40 -9.50
C THR A 824 1.92 -3.60 -9.58
N PHE A 825 1.90 -4.28 -10.71
CA PHE A 825 1.22 -5.58 -10.84
C PHE A 825 2.18 -6.69 -10.45
N ARG A 826 1.70 -7.64 -9.67
CA ARG A 826 2.48 -8.74 -9.13
C ARG A 826 1.91 -10.09 -9.56
N PHE A 827 2.77 -10.95 -10.06
CA PHE A 827 2.49 -12.34 -10.39
C PHE A 827 3.48 -13.24 -9.65
N ASP A 828 2.99 -14.04 -8.72
CA ASP A 828 3.82 -14.97 -7.97
C ASP A 828 3.48 -16.43 -8.36
N LEU A 829 4.49 -17.21 -8.68
CA LEU A 829 4.42 -18.67 -8.91
C LEU A 829 5.00 -19.34 -7.68
N ALA A 830 4.15 -20.01 -6.91
CA ALA A 830 4.53 -20.59 -5.63
C ALA A 830 4.37 -22.12 -5.64
N TYR A 831 5.31 -22.81 -5.01
CA TYR A 831 5.35 -24.25 -4.90
C TYR A 831 5.40 -24.66 -3.43
N LYS A 832 4.66 -25.72 -3.09
CA LYS A 832 4.75 -26.35 -1.77
C LYS A 832 6.07 -27.10 -1.68
N ILE A 833 6.93 -26.72 -0.74
CA ILE A 833 8.21 -27.39 -0.46
C ILE A 833 8.05 -28.44 0.63
N TYR A 834 7.35 -28.05 1.72
CA TYR A 834 6.98 -28.95 2.81
C TYR A 834 5.50 -28.73 3.16
N ASP A 835 4.72 -29.79 3.10
CA ASP A 835 3.28 -29.80 3.36
C ASP A 835 2.99 -30.69 4.59
N PRO A 836 2.79 -30.09 5.79
CA PRO A 836 2.63 -30.84 7.04
C PRO A 836 1.35 -31.69 7.06
N ASN A 837 0.38 -31.38 6.22
CA ASN A 837 -0.91 -32.06 6.15
C ASN A 837 -0.87 -33.38 5.35
N ARG A 838 0.33 -33.79 4.91
CA ARG A 838 0.55 -35.10 4.26
C ARG A 838 1.07 -36.12 5.26
N HIS A 839 0.95 -37.42 4.90
CA HIS A 839 1.56 -38.48 5.68
C HIS A 839 3.07 -38.26 5.85
N GLU A 840 3.65 -38.70 6.95
CA GLU A 840 5.06 -38.34 7.32
C GLU A 840 6.08 -38.57 6.19
N GLY A 841 5.99 -39.64 5.44
CA GLY A 841 6.87 -39.95 4.29
C GLY A 841 6.63 -39.08 3.04
N GLU A 842 5.57 -38.27 2.99
CA GLU A 842 5.19 -37.48 1.84
C GLU A 842 5.22 -35.95 2.09
N ARG A 843 5.60 -35.50 3.29
CA ARG A 843 5.60 -34.09 3.69
C ARG A 843 6.57 -33.25 2.85
N TRP A 844 7.74 -33.80 2.52
CA TRP A 844 8.69 -33.15 1.62
C TRP A 844 8.28 -33.33 0.16
N ARG A 845 8.04 -32.19 -0.53
CA ARG A 845 7.49 -32.17 -1.90
C ARG A 845 8.51 -31.87 -2.98
N ILE A 846 9.78 -31.62 -2.63
CA ILE A 846 10.83 -31.20 -3.58
C ILE A 846 11.00 -32.22 -4.71
N SER A 847 11.05 -33.51 -4.41
CA SER A 847 11.17 -34.58 -5.42
C SER A 847 9.90 -34.81 -6.25
N LYS A 848 8.75 -34.31 -5.76
CA LYS A 848 7.41 -34.45 -6.39
C LYS A 848 6.91 -33.11 -6.96
N LEU A 849 7.80 -32.10 -7.10
CA LEU A 849 7.44 -30.81 -7.66
C LEU A 849 7.00 -30.97 -9.12
N LYS A 850 5.87 -30.37 -9.45
CA LYS A 850 5.38 -30.25 -10.82
C LYS A 850 5.63 -28.81 -11.31
N PRO A 851 6.66 -28.57 -12.13
CA PRO A 851 7.06 -27.23 -12.53
C PRO A 851 5.97 -26.41 -13.23
N PHE A 852 5.03 -27.09 -13.90
CA PHE A 852 3.93 -26.49 -14.66
C PHE A 852 2.61 -26.38 -13.88
N GLU A 853 2.58 -26.77 -12.60
CA GLU A 853 1.40 -26.70 -11.73
C GLU A 853 1.68 -25.84 -10.46
N PRO A 854 2.17 -24.60 -10.59
CA PRO A 854 2.35 -23.72 -9.43
C PRO A 854 1.01 -23.20 -8.92
N VAL A 855 0.97 -22.77 -7.67
CA VAL A 855 -0.08 -21.90 -7.17
C VAL A 855 0.21 -20.49 -7.69
N ILE A 856 -0.66 -20.00 -8.58
CA ILE A 856 -0.53 -18.68 -9.19
C ILE A 856 -1.26 -17.67 -8.33
N ASN A 857 -0.53 -16.62 -7.90
CA ASN A 857 -1.09 -15.48 -7.20
C ASN A 857 -0.94 -14.22 -8.06
N PHE A 858 -2.05 -13.54 -8.31
CA PHE A 858 -2.08 -12.21 -8.88
C PHE A 858 -2.40 -11.20 -7.77
N ALA A 859 -1.72 -10.05 -7.76
CA ALA A 859 -1.99 -8.99 -6.80
C ALA A 859 -1.49 -7.62 -7.32
N ILE A 860 -1.89 -6.55 -6.65
CA ILE A 860 -1.41 -5.18 -6.89
C ILE A 860 -0.59 -4.76 -5.67
N GLY A 861 0.59 -4.18 -5.92
CA GLY A 861 1.56 -3.80 -4.90
C GLY A 861 2.44 -4.95 -4.40
N TYR A 862 3.26 -4.66 -3.39
CA TYR A 862 4.13 -5.63 -2.75
C TYR A 862 3.37 -6.43 -1.68
N PRO A 863 3.77 -7.67 -1.34
CA PRO A 863 3.03 -8.51 -0.40
C PRO A 863 3.07 -7.97 1.05
N PHE A 864 4.12 -7.23 1.36
CA PHE A 864 4.37 -6.62 2.67
C PHE A 864 5.38 -5.49 2.57
#